data_9c521aa82a6e272fbdb9e1e551f21652
#
_entry.id   9c521aa82a6e272fbdb9e1e551f21652
#
_cell.length_a   1.000
_cell.length_b   1.000
_cell.length_c   1.000
_cell.angle_alpha   90.00
_cell.angle_beta   90.00
_cell.angle_gamma   90.00
#
_symmetry.space_group_name_H-M   'P 1'
#
loop_
_entity.id
_entity.type
_entity.pdbx_description
1 polymer ?
#
loop_
_entity_poly.entity_id
_entity_poly.type
_entity_poly.pdbx_seq_one_letter_code
_entity_poly.pdbx_strand_id
1 'polypeptide(L)'
;MATPTYPGVYIQELPSAVHPITGVATSITAFVGYTSRGIDNRAEQVFSFSDYQRLFGGLALNSELGYAVQQFFQNGGTEAWVVRVPKTGASAATVVFAGLTFTALSSGVWADGQLIIDVDTNGLPATASSTAFNLTITNLVDGTVESFPNVCLDNTLTNYVANVVNDYDNGSQLVSVAVGSSATNTPIQSGVVGNPIVMTALDNALAGAGGSIGNVTFANNSAVVTGAALTQSLVGQSVTFACDAAKASYLVQSVTGATTLTLATPAAITSVTTTTAGSGAAAVPGTVTVTVGSPLVTGAGFTAVGGETVTFVCDGQATPTSYKVAAAPAPTATSLTLTKNFNLTKVATSANTLLTTATASFGLSVNVSWPASLAPFPIDVSFVSSGAPIPQSVSGLAAQLQRAINGILAVQLPGSSVQVSVSGTGAAQALRINALLPQYPDAVLTFGAPASPTLSNASAVLGLSGAGAPASANVAHYALGTTHGIGSPPASPATWGGQQISSQQGSDGTGLPATAALIGDQSLFQGIYALEKVDEFDILSIPDATRSLPGNPAVLDSTVDPNSIFSAALTYCVQRRAFLLIDPPPFVNTVSAAVDWITSGLTVTEPGGHAAAYFPRLRLPDPVNNYQLRTFAPSGVVAGLYARTDTNRGVWKAPAGIEATLTGVQSLVYKLTDAENGVLNPLGLNCFRTFPVYGTISWGARTIVGADADASQWKYVPVRRVASFIESSLYQGTQWVVFEPNDEPLWSAIRLNVGSFMQNLFIQGYFQGQTPTDAYFVKCDSETTTQTDIDNGIVNIVVGFAPLLPAEFVIIQIQQIAGQTGN
;
A
#
# COMPACT_ATOMS: atom_id res chain seq x y z
N MET A 1 28.52 -35.23 -27.32
CA MET A 1 28.03 -36.61 -27.53
C MET A 1 29.13 -37.55 -27.11
N ALA A 2 28.85 -38.45 -26.17
CA ALA A 2 29.81 -39.53 -25.88
C ALA A 2 29.81 -40.48 -27.07
N THR A 3 30.95 -40.64 -27.77
CA THR A 3 31.10 -41.59 -28.84
C THR A 3 31.19 -43.00 -28.26
N PRO A 4 30.27 -43.92 -28.61
CA PRO A 4 30.31 -45.28 -28.14
C PRO A 4 31.62 -45.97 -28.55
N THR A 5 32.35 -46.50 -27.58
CA THR A 5 33.67 -47.15 -27.84
C THR A 5 33.64 -48.65 -27.63
N TYR A 6 32.57 -49.22 -27.09
CA TYR A 6 32.39 -50.66 -26.85
C TYR A 6 30.90 -51.05 -26.96
N PRO A 7 30.57 -52.32 -27.28
CA PRO A 7 29.19 -52.75 -27.27
C PRO A 7 28.60 -52.70 -25.85
N GLY A 8 27.56 -51.87 -25.66
CA GLY A 8 26.91 -51.67 -24.33
C GLY A 8 25.70 -50.75 -24.44
N VAL A 9 24.98 -50.61 -23.34
CA VAL A 9 23.88 -49.66 -23.22
C VAL A 9 24.44 -48.32 -22.74
N TYR A 10 24.22 -47.26 -23.54
CA TYR A 10 24.64 -45.91 -23.22
C TYR A 10 23.40 -45.12 -22.79
N ILE A 11 23.44 -44.52 -21.61
CA ILE A 11 22.42 -43.64 -21.13
C ILE A 11 22.87 -42.22 -21.45
N GLN A 12 22.06 -41.49 -22.20
CA GLN A 12 22.25 -40.07 -22.46
C GLN A 12 21.04 -39.31 -21.87
N GLU A 13 21.28 -38.45 -20.93
CA GLU A 13 20.28 -37.52 -20.47
C GLU A 13 20.13 -36.40 -21.49
N LEU A 14 18.94 -36.28 -22.07
CA LEU A 14 18.57 -35.17 -22.93
C LEU A 14 17.73 -34.19 -22.11
N PRO A 15 17.88 -32.89 -22.34
CA PRO A 15 16.95 -31.91 -21.73
C PRO A 15 15.52 -32.30 -22.10
N SER A 16 14.63 -32.30 -21.14
CA SER A 16 13.20 -32.54 -21.40
C SER A 16 12.63 -31.40 -22.25
N ALA A 17 12.14 -31.71 -23.44
CA ALA A 17 11.40 -30.78 -24.30
C ALA A 17 9.92 -30.67 -23.90
N VAL A 18 9.56 -31.18 -22.70
CA VAL A 18 8.19 -31.15 -22.23
C VAL A 18 7.93 -29.82 -21.51
N HIS A 19 7.03 -29.04 -22.06
CA HIS A 19 6.48 -27.81 -21.47
C HIS A 19 5.05 -28.13 -21.01
N PRO A 20 4.85 -28.60 -19.74
CA PRO A 20 3.52 -29.00 -19.30
C PRO A 20 2.59 -27.79 -19.24
N ILE A 21 1.42 -27.92 -19.89
CA ILE A 21 0.38 -26.92 -19.83
C ILE A 21 -0.41 -27.11 -18.54
N THR A 22 -0.44 -26.07 -17.70
CA THR A 22 -1.24 -26.02 -16.48
C THR A 22 -2.59 -25.36 -16.81
N GLY A 23 -3.68 -25.95 -16.32
CA GLY A 23 -5.00 -25.30 -16.42
C GLY A 23 -5.03 -24.00 -15.63
N VAL A 24 -5.57 -22.95 -16.25
CA VAL A 24 -5.79 -21.65 -15.62
C VAL A 24 -6.93 -21.69 -14.60
N ALA A 25 -7.12 -20.62 -13.85
CA ALA A 25 -8.32 -20.43 -13.05
C ALA A 25 -9.58 -20.39 -13.93
N THR A 26 -10.75 -20.63 -13.32
CA THR A 26 -12.03 -20.61 -14.07
C THR A 26 -13.06 -19.65 -13.49
N SER A 27 -12.79 -19.09 -12.30
CA SER A 27 -13.81 -18.36 -11.54
C SER A 27 -13.32 -17.06 -10.90
N ILE A 28 -12.17 -16.54 -11.33
CA ILE A 28 -11.72 -15.20 -10.94
C ILE A 28 -12.73 -14.21 -11.50
N THR A 29 -13.40 -13.47 -10.61
CA THR A 29 -14.49 -12.57 -11.02
C THR A 29 -14.04 -11.12 -10.97
N ALA A 30 -14.25 -10.39 -12.05
CA ALA A 30 -14.07 -8.95 -12.12
C ALA A 30 -15.40 -8.22 -11.85
N PHE A 31 -15.37 -7.26 -10.94
CA PHE A 31 -16.49 -6.37 -10.60
C PHE A 31 -16.16 -4.93 -10.97
N VAL A 32 -17.04 -4.26 -11.70
CA VAL A 32 -16.87 -2.87 -12.12
C VAL A 32 -18.07 -2.04 -11.68
N GLY A 33 -17.84 -0.92 -11.00
CA GLY A 33 -18.90 -0.02 -10.55
C GLY A 33 -18.46 0.98 -9.48
N TYR A 34 -19.42 1.59 -8.81
CA TYR A 34 -19.15 2.59 -7.78
C TYR A 34 -18.83 1.95 -6.42
N THR A 35 -17.80 2.48 -5.79
CA THR A 35 -17.46 2.21 -4.38
C THR A 35 -17.24 3.53 -3.64
N SER A 36 -17.40 3.51 -2.31
CA SER A 36 -17.30 4.73 -1.51
C SER A 36 -15.87 5.29 -1.42
N ARG A 37 -14.86 4.43 -1.54
CA ARG A 37 -13.44 4.80 -1.62
C ARG A 37 -12.69 3.77 -2.46
N GLY A 38 -11.39 3.94 -2.62
CA GLY A 38 -10.51 3.09 -3.41
C GLY A 38 -9.86 3.89 -4.54
N ILE A 39 -8.84 3.33 -5.17
CA ILE A 39 -8.15 3.98 -6.29
C ILE A 39 -9.07 4.02 -7.51
N ASP A 40 -9.16 5.19 -8.15
CA ASP A 40 -10.03 5.39 -9.30
C ASP A 40 -9.51 4.64 -10.54
N ASN A 41 -10.40 3.89 -11.19
CA ASN A 41 -10.09 3.19 -12.44
C ASN A 41 -8.85 2.30 -12.35
N ARG A 42 -8.61 1.70 -11.21
CA ARG A 42 -7.58 0.69 -11.01
C ARG A 42 -8.21 -0.59 -10.51
N ALA A 43 -7.83 -1.71 -11.11
CA ALA A 43 -8.27 -3.01 -10.66
C ALA A 43 -7.45 -3.42 -9.43
N GLU A 44 -8.14 -3.69 -8.32
CA GLU A 44 -7.52 -4.16 -7.09
C GLU A 44 -8.01 -5.57 -6.77
N GLN A 45 -7.07 -6.45 -6.44
CA GLN A 45 -7.35 -7.84 -6.12
C GLN A 45 -7.85 -7.98 -4.68
N VAL A 46 -8.90 -8.75 -4.48
CA VAL A 46 -9.47 -9.04 -3.17
C VAL A 46 -9.72 -10.54 -3.02
N PHE A 47 -9.33 -11.08 -1.88
CA PHE A 47 -9.48 -12.50 -1.54
C PHE A 47 -10.57 -12.74 -0.51
N SER A 48 -11.16 -11.68 0.01
CA SER A 48 -12.25 -11.73 0.98
C SER A 48 -13.10 -10.47 0.94
N PHE A 49 -14.32 -10.55 1.50
CA PHE A 49 -15.12 -9.34 1.69
C PHE A 49 -14.48 -8.35 2.68
N SER A 50 -13.68 -8.83 3.62
CA SER A 50 -12.91 -7.96 4.54
C SER A 50 -11.84 -7.14 3.80
N ASP A 51 -11.17 -7.72 2.80
CA ASP A 51 -10.25 -6.97 1.94
C ASP A 51 -10.99 -5.91 1.15
N TYR A 52 -12.14 -6.25 0.58
CA TYR A 52 -13.01 -5.28 -0.08
C TYR A 52 -13.40 -4.12 0.85
N GLN A 53 -13.82 -4.42 2.09
CA GLN A 53 -14.16 -3.38 3.07
C GLN A 53 -12.99 -2.45 3.38
N ARG A 54 -11.80 -3.01 3.52
CA ARG A 54 -10.57 -2.25 3.78
C ARG A 54 -10.19 -1.35 2.61
N LEU A 55 -10.25 -1.84 1.38
CA LEU A 55 -9.82 -1.13 0.18
C LEU A 55 -10.90 -0.18 -0.35
N PHE A 56 -12.16 -0.59 -0.32
CA PHE A 56 -13.26 0.10 -1.01
C PHE A 56 -14.32 0.72 -0.09
N GLY A 57 -14.16 0.58 1.23
CA GLY A 57 -15.02 1.24 2.23
C GLY A 57 -16.33 0.52 2.56
N GLY A 58 -16.52 -0.70 2.05
CA GLY A 58 -17.69 -1.54 2.40
C GLY A 58 -18.93 -1.25 1.55
N LEU A 59 -20.10 -1.49 2.13
CA LEU A 59 -21.37 -1.36 1.40
C LEU A 59 -21.78 0.11 1.23
N ALA A 60 -22.16 0.49 0.03
CA ALA A 60 -22.69 1.80 -0.31
C ALA A 60 -24.17 1.70 -0.69
N LEU A 61 -25.05 2.47 -0.02
CA LEU A 61 -26.50 2.38 -0.22
C LEU A 61 -26.94 2.60 -1.68
N ASN A 62 -26.18 3.40 -2.43
CA ASN A 62 -26.55 3.82 -3.78
C ASN A 62 -25.92 2.96 -4.89
N SER A 63 -25.07 1.98 -4.55
CA SER A 63 -24.42 1.09 -5.52
C SER A 63 -24.78 -0.36 -5.21
N GLU A 64 -24.89 -1.18 -6.23
CA GLU A 64 -25.07 -2.62 -6.08
C GLU A 64 -23.75 -3.39 -6.05
N LEU A 65 -22.62 -2.76 -6.43
CA LEU A 65 -21.32 -3.44 -6.55
C LEU A 65 -20.85 -4.05 -5.23
N GLY A 66 -20.83 -3.28 -4.13
CA GLY A 66 -20.37 -3.82 -2.83
C GLY A 66 -21.22 -4.99 -2.35
N TYR A 67 -22.51 -4.97 -2.62
CA TYR A 67 -23.40 -6.09 -2.29
C TYR A 67 -23.13 -7.30 -3.19
N ALA A 68 -22.87 -7.10 -4.48
CA ALA A 68 -22.51 -8.18 -5.39
C ALA A 68 -21.20 -8.85 -4.99
N VAL A 69 -20.18 -8.09 -4.60
CA VAL A 69 -18.91 -8.64 -4.07
C VAL A 69 -19.15 -9.42 -2.77
N GLN A 70 -19.98 -8.90 -1.85
CA GLN A 70 -20.35 -9.63 -0.62
C GLN A 70 -21.04 -10.95 -0.96
N GLN A 71 -22.00 -10.92 -1.86
CA GLN A 71 -22.76 -12.09 -2.29
C GLN A 71 -21.87 -13.12 -2.99
N PHE A 72 -20.89 -12.67 -3.77
CA PHE A 72 -19.90 -13.52 -4.41
C PHE A 72 -19.13 -14.35 -3.38
N PHE A 73 -18.52 -13.71 -2.38
CA PHE A 73 -17.79 -14.43 -1.34
C PHE A 73 -18.71 -15.32 -0.48
N GLN A 74 -19.95 -14.90 -0.20
CA GLN A 74 -20.92 -15.71 0.55
C GLN A 74 -21.36 -16.96 -0.21
N ASN A 75 -21.32 -16.96 -1.53
CA ASN A 75 -21.74 -18.07 -2.39
C ASN A 75 -20.60 -18.97 -2.87
N GLY A 76 -19.36 -18.72 -2.44
CA GLY A 76 -18.21 -19.60 -2.68
C GLY A 76 -17.13 -19.01 -3.58
N GLY A 77 -17.20 -17.72 -3.88
CA GLY A 77 -16.10 -16.98 -4.50
C GLY A 77 -14.89 -16.92 -3.59
N THR A 78 -13.69 -16.96 -4.15
CA THR A 78 -12.42 -16.95 -3.41
C THR A 78 -11.50 -15.82 -3.84
N GLU A 79 -11.66 -15.31 -5.06
CA GLU A 79 -10.78 -14.32 -5.65
C GLU A 79 -11.57 -13.42 -6.61
N ALA A 80 -11.39 -12.12 -6.46
CA ALA A 80 -12.02 -11.14 -7.35
C ALA A 80 -11.13 -9.93 -7.60
N TRP A 81 -11.29 -9.34 -8.77
CA TRP A 81 -10.81 -8.01 -9.10
C TRP A 81 -11.94 -7.00 -8.96
N VAL A 82 -11.66 -5.87 -8.36
CA VAL A 82 -12.66 -4.80 -8.20
C VAL A 82 -12.12 -3.51 -8.80
N VAL A 83 -12.89 -2.91 -9.68
CA VAL A 83 -12.60 -1.63 -10.32
C VAL A 83 -13.57 -0.58 -9.79
N ARG A 84 -13.04 0.41 -9.08
CA ARG A 84 -13.81 1.59 -8.68
C ARG A 84 -13.99 2.52 -9.85
N VAL A 85 -15.23 2.84 -10.16
CA VAL A 85 -15.59 3.94 -11.06
C VAL A 85 -16.11 5.11 -10.21
N PRO A 86 -15.45 6.28 -10.22
CA PRO A 86 -15.86 7.41 -9.40
C PRO A 86 -17.17 8.02 -9.87
N LYS A 87 -17.83 8.78 -8.99
CA LYS A 87 -19.03 9.55 -9.34
C LYS A 87 -18.75 10.61 -10.40
N THR A 88 -19.74 10.96 -11.16
CA THR A 88 -19.66 12.07 -12.11
C THR A 88 -19.32 13.38 -11.40
N GLY A 89 -18.28 14.08 -11.88
CA GLY A 89 -17.78 15.31 -11.27
C GLY A 89 -16.99 15.10 -9.99
N ALA A 90 -16.61 13.87 -9.67
CA ALA A 90 -15.63 13.61 -8.61
C ALA A 90 -14.26 14.16 -9.01
N SER A 91 -13.52 14.65 -8.05
CA SER A 91 -12.14 15.11 -8.23
C SER A 91 -11.28 14.70 -7.04
N ALA A 92 -10.01 14.47 -7.31
CA ALA A 92 -9.04 14.13 -6.28
C ALA A 92 -8.52 15.39 -5.58
N ALA A 93 -8.20 15.26 -4.30
CA ALA A 93 -7.50 16.28 -3.55
C ALA A 93 -6.06 16.44 -4.07
N THR A 94 -5.55 17.66 -4.08
CA THR A 94 -4.18 17.95 -4.50
C THR A 94 -3.44 18.84 -3.53
N VAL A 95 -2.11 18.82 -3.60
CA VAL A 95 -1.22 19.80 -2.99
C VAL A 95 -0.06 20.10 -3.91
N VAL A 96 0.34 21.37 -4.00
CA VAL A 96 1.46 21.84 -4.81
C VAL A 96 2.49 22.49 -3.90
N PHE A 97 3.72 22.00 -3.96
CA PHE A 97 4.87 22.62 -3.30
C PHE A 97 6.16 22.33 -4.08
N ALA A 98 7.10 23.25 -4.06
CA ALA A 98 8.43 23.13 -4.70
C ALA A 98 8.40 22.67 -6.17
N GLY A 99 7.34 22.98 -6.89
CA GLY A 99 7.15 22.53 -8.28
C GLY A 99 6.65 21.08 -8.42
N LEU A 100 6.39 20.39 -7.32
CA LEU A 100 5.75 19.08 -7.27
C LEU A 100 4.24 19.25 -7.08
N THR A 101 3.47 18.48 -7.81
CA THR A 101 2.02 18.34 -7.61
C THR A 101 1.71 16.92 -7.17
N PHE A 102 1.25 16.77 -5.96
CA PHE A 102 0.74 15.49 -5.47
C PHE A 102 -0.78 15.47 -5.61
N THR A 103 -1.31 14.36 -6.11
CA THR A 103 -2.73 14.14 -6.33
C THR A 103 -3.13 12.82 -5.67
N ALA A 104 -4.19 12.83 -4.88
CA ALA A 104 -4.73 11.59 -4.32
C ALA A 104 -5.14 10.62 -5.45
N LEU A 105 -4.83 9.33 -5.32
CA LEU A 105 -5.20 8.32 -6.32
C LEU A 105 -6.71 8.01 -6.29
N SER A 106 -7.39 8.42 -5.25
CA SER A 106 -8.83 8.25 -5.08
C SER A 106 -9.50 9.61 -4.99
N SER A 107 -10.48 9.87 -5.83
CA SER A 107 -11.31 11.07 -5.77
C SER A 107 -12.23 11.07 -4.54
N GLY A 108 -12.64 12.24 -4.12
CA GLY A 108 -13.53 12.47 -2.98
C GLY A 108 -12.93 13.36 -1.90
N VAL A 109 -13.80 13.82 -1.00
CA VAL A 109 -13.43 14.66 0.14
C VAL A 109 -12.67 13.91 1.25
N TRP A 110 -12.58 12.60 1.16
CA TRP A 110 -11.94 11.74 2.17
C TRP A 110 -10.47 12.08 2.40
N ALA A 111 -9.78 12.55 1.35
CA ALA A 111 -8.36 12.88 1.39
C ALA A 111 -8.08 14.29 1.93
N ASP A 112 -9.12 15.12 2.03
CA ASP A 112 -8.99 16.54 2.41
C ASP A 112 -8.46 16.69 3.82
N GLY A 113 -7.23 17.18 3.94
CA GLY A 113 -6.52 17.31 5.21
C GLY A 113 -6.17 15.97 5.89
N GLN A 114 -6.46 14.83 5.25
CA GLN A 114 -6.20 13.50 5.79
C GLN A 114 -4.95 12.85 5.19
N LEU A 115 -4.57 13.21 3.97
CA LEU A 115 -3.30 12.81 3.37
C LEU A 115 -2.28 13.91 3.60
N ILE A 116 -1.25 13.58 4.36
CA ILE A 116 -0.12 14.48 4.65
C ILE A 116 1.18 13.95 4.05
N ILE A 117 2.01 14.89 3.62
CA ILE A 117 3.29 14.60 2.99
C ILE A 117 4.38 15.27 3.81
N ASP A 118 5.36 14.48 4.19
CA ASP A 118 6.58 14.92 4.85
C ASP A 118 7.78 14.78 3.92
N VAL A 119 8.62 15.78 3.96
CA VAL A 119 9.90 15.80 3.27
C VAL A 119 11.01 16.03 4.26
N ASP A 120 12.08 15.24 4.19
CA ASP A 120 13.31 15.50 4.91
C ASP A 120 14.56 15.07 4.10
N THR A 121 15.73 15.45 4.61
CA THR A 121 17.02 15.11 4.02
C THR A 121 17.92 14.35 5.00
N ASN A 122 17.35 13.78 6.08
CA ASN A 122 18.12 13.10 7.09
C ASN A 122 18.60 11.72 6.60
N GLY A 123 19.86 11.42 6.88
CA GLY A 123 20.41 10.09 6.56
C GLY A 123 20.62 9.81 5.08
N LEU A 124 20.52 10.81 4.19
CA LEU A 124 20.81 10.62 2.78
C LEU A 124 22.27 10.18 2.58
N PRO A 125 22.54 9.26 1.63
CA PRO A 125 23.89 8.85 1.28
C PRO A 125 24.76 10.03 0.83
N ALA A 126 26.03 10.01 1.12
CA ALA A 126 26.97 11.04 0.65
C ALA A 126 27.06 11.15 -0.89
N THR A 127 26.65 10.08 -1.59
CA THR A 127 26.56 9.98 -3.06
C THR A 127 25.18 10.36 -3.60
N ALA A 128 24.28 10.81 -2.75
CA ALA A 128 22.94 11.19 -3.19
C ALA A 128 22.98 12.36 -4.16
N SER A 129 22.00 12.45 -5.05
CA SER A 129 21.82 13.61 -5.94
C SER A 129 21.70 14.89 -5.11
N SER A 130 22.17 16.02 -5.66
CA SER A 130 22.00 17.34 -5.03
C SER A 130 20.54 17.75 -4.82
N THR A 131 19.63 17.10 -5.55
CA THR A 131 18.16 17.29 -5.43
C THR A 131 17.47 16.16 -4.67
N ALA A 132 18.23 15.28 -3.98
CA ALA A 132 17.66 14.15 -3.27
C ALA A 132 16.98 14.55 -1.96
N PHE A 133 15.93 13.82 -1.62
CA PHE A 133 15.15 13.95 -0.39
C PHE A 133 14.48 12.64 -0.02
N ASN A 134 14.05 12.52 1.22
CA ASN A 134 13.14 11.46 1.69
C ASN A 134 11.73 12.00 1.63
N LEU A 135 10.81 11.15 1.20
CA LEU A 135 9.39 11.44 1.11
C LEU A 135 8.63 10.45 1.97
N THR A 136 7.76 10.94 2.84
CA THR A 136 6.85 10.12 3.65
C THR A 136 5.43 10.62 3.43
N ILE A 137 4.52 9.71 3.10
CA ILE A 137 3.11 9.97 2.90
C ILE A 137 2.35 9.25 4.00
N THR A 138 1.50 9.97 4.72
CA THR A 138 0.73 9.41 5.83
C THR A 138 -0.75 9.65 5.61
N ASN A 139 -1.54 8.60 5.72
CA ASN A 139 -2.98 8.66 5.77
C ASN A 139 -3.43 8.73 7.24
N LEU A 140 -3.99 9.85 7.67
CA LEU A 140 -4.44 10.06 9.04
C LEU A 140 -5.72 9.30 9.39
N VAL A 141 -6.47 8.80 8.39
CA VAL A 141 -7.72 8.07 8.62
C VAL A 141 -7.47 6.69 9.19
N ASP A 142 -6.48 5.97 8.65
CA ASP A 142 -6.18 4.58 9.02
C ASP A 142 -4.76 4.38 9.55
N GLY A 143 -3.93 5.43 9.55
CA GLY A 143 -2.56 5.40 10.02
C GLY A 143 -1.57 4.76 9.04
N THR A 144 -1.96 4.51 7.80
CA THR A 144 -1.05 3.98 6.76
C THR A 144 0.07 4.97 6.49
N VAL A 145 1.31 4.48 6.46
CA VAL A 145 2.50 5.27 6.17
C VAL A 145 3.28 4.62 5.03
N GLU A 146 3.54 5.40 3.99
CA GLU A 146 4.40 5.03 2.87
C GLU A 146 5.68 5.86 2.91
N SER A 147 6.83 5.23 2.69
CA SER A 147 8.13 5.89 2.75
C SER A 147 8.96 5.62 1.51
N PHE A 148 9.42 6.68 0.88
CA PHE A 148 10.24 6.65 -0.32
C PHE A 148 11.56 7.39 -0.02
N PRO A 149 12.57 6.69 0.51
CA PRO A 149 13.85 7.28 0.86
C PRO A 149 14.68 7.58 -0.38
N ASN A 150 15.49 8.64 -0.30
CA ASN A 150 16.47 9.01 -1.33
C ASN A 150 15.88 9.16 -2.74
N VAL A 151 14.68 9.71 -2.87
CA VAL A 151 14.12 10.10 -4.18
C VAL A 151 14.71 11.43 -4.63
N CYS A 152 14.71 11.73 -5.93
CA CYS A 152 15.30 12.97 -6.47
C CYS A 152 14.46 13.59 -7.59
N LEU A 153 14.83 14.80 -8.00
CA LEU A 153 14.19 15.53 -9.11
C LEU A 153 14.90 15.33 -10.46
N ASP A 154 15.97 14.57 -10.51
CA ASP A 154 16.71 14.28 -11.73
C ASP A 154 16.08 13.10 -12.48
N ASN A 155 15.43 13.37 -13.60
CA ASN A 155 14.72 12.37 -14.40
C ASN A 155 15.64 11.40 -15.17
N THR A 156 16.95 11.59 -15.11
CA THR A 156 17.93 10.66 -15.68
C THR A 156 18.32 9.55 -14.71
N LEU A 157 17.94 9.67 -13.44
CA LEU A 157 18.29 8.73 -12.39
C LEU A 157 17.13 7.75 -12.10
N THR A 158 17.49 6.54 -11.69
CA THR A 158 16.51 5.48 -11.37
C THR A 158 15.63 5.82 -10.16
N ASN A 159 16.12 6.65 -9.26
CA ASN A 159 15.38 7.15 -8.09
C ASN A 159 14.65 8.46 -8.35
N TYR A 160 14.33 8.78 -9.59
CA TYR A 160 13.49 9.92 -9.95
C TYR A 160 12.10 9.79 -9.28
N VAL A 161 11.69 10.84 -8.57
CA VAL A 161 10.50 10.79 -7.70
C VAL A 161 9.24 10.37 -8.43
N ALA A 162 9.03 10.84 -9.68
CA ALA A 162 7.84 10.47 -10.43
C ALA A 162 7.85 8.99 -10.86
N ASN A 163 9.02 8.42 -11.16
CA ASN A 163 9.11 7.00 -11.50
C ASN A 163 8.88 6.11 -10.27
N VAL A 164 9.46 6.50 -9.13
CA VAL A 164 9.37 5.71 -7.89
C VAL A 164 7.97 5.77 -7.27
N VAL A 165 7.39 6.97 -7.16
CA VAL A 165 6.09 7.16 -6.51
C VAL A 165 4.93 6.68 -7.38
N ASN A 166 5.03 6.84 -8.71
CA ASN A 166 3.95 6.45 -9.63
C ASN A 166 4.13 5.03 -10.20
N ASP A 167 5.10 4.26 -9.71
CA ASP A 167 5.23 2.86 -10.12
C ASP A 167 3.95 2.09 -9.80
N TYR A 168 3.44 1.31 -10.77
CA TYR A 168 2.14 0.65 -10.64
C TYR A 168 2.13 -0.41 -9.53
N ASP A 169 3.23 -1.16 -9.40
CA ASP A 169 3.31 -2.32 -8.50
C ASP A 169 3.91 -1.95 -7.13
N ASN A 170 4.93 -1.06 -7.12
CA ASN A 170 5.73 -0.76 -5.93
C ASN A 170 5.65 0.71 -5.48
N GLY A 171 4.93 1.54 -6.20
CA GLY A 171 4.77 2.95 -5.89
C GLY A 171 3.71 3.22 -4.81
N SER A 172 3.35 4.49 -4.68
CA SER A 172 2.33 4.90 -3.71
C SER A 172 0.96 4.33 -4.07
N GLN A 173 0.25 3.88 -3.06
CA GLN A 173 -1.17 3.49 -3.14
C GLN A 173 -2.10 4.64 -2.71
N LEU A 174 -1.54 5.77 -2.30
CA LEU A 174 -2.28 6.92 -1.78
C LEU A 174 -2.26 8.11 -2.73
N VAL A 175 -1.11 8.39 -3.35
CA VAL A 175 -0.93 9.58 -4.20
C VAL A 175 -0.16 9.27 -5.47
N SER A 176 -0.35 10.11 -6.48
CA SER A 176 0.57 10.27 -7.60
C SER A 176 1.32 11.60 -7.50
N VAL A 177 2.49 11.71 -8.14
CA VAL A 177 3.27 12.93 -8.19
C VAL A 177 3.57 13.33 -9.63
N ALA A 178 3.34 14.61 -9.94
CA ALA A 178 3.79 15.25 -11.17
C ALA A 178 4.88 16.26 -10.86
N VAL A 179 5.97 16.24 -11.65
CA VAL A 179 7.11 17.14 -11.50
C VAL A 179 7.01 18.24 -12.56
N GLY A 180 6.75 19.45 -12.11
CA GLY A 180 6.66 20.61 -12.99
C GLY A 180 8.04 21.17 -13.38
N SER A 181 8.09 21.98 -14.42
CA SER A 181 9.34 22.61 -14.90
C SER A 181 9.99 23.55 -13.88
N SER A 182 9.26 23.98 -12.87
CA SER A 182 9.77 24.81 -11.75
C SER A 182 10.41 23.99 -10.61
N ALA A 183 10.39 22.68 -10.67
CA ALA A 183 10.98 21.79 -9.67
C ALA A 183 12.49 21.65 -9.90
N THR A 184 13.25 22.68 -9.55
CA THR A 184 14.72 22.76 -9.79
C THR A 184 15.54 22.55 -8.53
N ASN A 185 14.94 22.66 -7.36
CA ASN A 185 15.63 22.57 -6.07
C ASN A 185 14.93 21.53 -5.18
N THR A 186 15.71 20.89 -4.29
CA THR A 186 15.17 20.03 -3.25
C THR A 186 14.03 20.72 -2.52
N PRO A 187 12.88 20.04 -2.31
CA PRO A 187 11.78 20.59 -1.53
C PRO A 187 12.23 21.00 -0.12
N ILE A 188 11.68 22.07 0.40
CA ILE A 188 11.92 22.45 1.80
C ILE A 188 11.33 21.37 2.72
N GLN A 189 12.10 20.98 3.73
CA GLN A 189 11.65 20.00 4.71
C GLN A 189 10.37 20.48 5.42
N SER A 190 9.42 19.58 5.63
CA SER A 190 8.23 19.86 6.43
C SER A 190 8.60 20.14 7.90
N GLY A 191 7.79 20.94 8.57
CA GLY A 191 8.10 21.47 9.90
C GLY A 191 9.08 22.63 9.87
N VAL A 192 9.41 23.16 11.04
CA VAL A 192 10.35 24.29 11.19
C VAL A 192 11.75 23.75 11.47
N VAL A 193 12.72 24.13 10.63
CA VAL A 193 14.14 23.86 10.84
C VAL A 193 14.83 25.15 11.30
N GLY A 194 15.34 25.13 12.50
CA GLY A 194 16.03 26.27 13.09
C GLY A 194 17.45 26.48 12.55
N ASN A 195 18.09 27.55 12.99
CA ASN A 195 19.52 27.79 12.77
C ASN A 195 20.36 26.82 13.61
N PRO A 196 21.61 26.55 13.19
CA PRO A 196 22.55 25.78 14.00
C PRO A 196 22.74 26.34 15.41
N ILE A 197 22.71 25.45 16.40
CA ILE A 197 22.83 25.82 17.79
C ILE A 197 24.28 25.70 18.24
N VAL A 198 24.83 26.83 18.73
CA VAL A 198 26.12 26.85 19.38
C VAL A 198 25.92 26.69 20.90
N MET A 199 26.22 25.51 21.44
CA MET A 199 25.93 25.17 22.84
C MET A 199 26.57 26.15 23.86
N THR A 200 27.80 26.64 23.60
CA THR A 200 28.46 27.64 24.47
C THR A 200 27.74 28.99 24.44
N ALA A 201 27.15 29.38 23.30
CA ALA A 201 26.35 30.60 23.23
C ALA A 201 25.02 30.45 23.97
N LEU A 202 24.40 29.25 23.86
CA LEU A 202 23.19 28.92 24.59
C LEU A 202 23.43 28.98 26.12
N ASP A 203 24.50 28.34 26.62
CA ASP A 203 24.83 28.33 28.02
C ASP A 203 25.07 29.76 28.55
N ASN A 204 25.83 30.59 27.80
CA ASN A 204 26.09 31.99 28.17
C ASN A 204 24.79 32.84 28.18
N ALA A 205 23.83 32.51 27.36
CA ALA A 205 22.56 33.26 27.24
C ALA A 205 21.57 32.88 28.37
N LEU A 206 21.53 31.62 28.75
CA LEU A 206 20.56 31.10 29.73
C LEU A 206 21.13 31.12 31.18
N ALA A 207 22.42 30.97 31.33
CA ALA A 207 23.09 31.03 32.65
C ALA A 207 24.52 31.53 32.50
N GLY A 208 25.08 31.99 33.60
CA GLY A 208 26.52 32.33 33.67
C GLY A 208 27.39 31.08 33.54
N ALA A 209 28.63 31.26 33.13
CA ALA A 209 29.59 30.18 32.95
C ALA A 209 29.64 29.25 34.17
N GLY A 210 29.34 27.97 33.98
CA GLY A 210 29.38 26.98 35.04
C GLY A 210 30.78 26.69 35.51
N GLY A 211 30.94 26.41 36.81
CA GLY A 211 32.21 25.99 37.37
C GLY A 211 32.60 24.57 36.96
N SER A 212 33.88 24.31 36.84
CA SER A 212 34.41 22.97 36.65
C SER A 212 34.58 22.28 37.99
N ILE A 213 34.17 21.02 38.14
CA ILE A 213 34.45 20.20 39.33
C ILE A 213 35.85 19.59 39.31
N GLY A 214 36.64 19.86 38.29
CA GLY A 214 37.98 19.34 38.10
C GLY A 214 38.02 17.87 37.66
N ASN A 215 39.17 17.25 37.93
CA ASN A 215 39.35 15.83 37.56
C ASN A 215 38.58 14.93 38.52
N VAL A 216 37.81 14.02 37.92
CA VAL A 216 37.09 13.01 38.73
C VAL A 216 37.30 11.61 38.15
N THR A 217 37.11 10.62 39.01
CA THR A 217 37.15 9.20 38.68
C THR A 217 35.99 8.46 39.34
N PHE A 218 35.43 7.47 38.66
CA PHE A 218 34.36 6.61 39.14
C PHE A 218 34.35 5.25 38.43
N ALA A 219 33.79 4.23 39.06
CA ALA A 219 33.53 3.00 38.38
C ALA A 219 32.35 3.19 37.38
N ASN A 220 32.47 2.66 36.20
CA ASN A 220 31.37 2.75 35.23
C ASN A 220 30.12 2.06 35.81
N ASN A 221 28.95 2.66 35.63
CA ASN A 221 27.69 2.25 36.26
C ASN A 221 27.68 2.41 37.79
N SER A 222 28.43 3.39 38.36
CA SER A 222 28.45 3.73 39.78
C SER A 222 27.79 5.09 40.03
N ALA A 223 27.11 5.20 41.17
CA ALA A 223 26.66 6.49 41.69
C ALA A 223 27.74 7.26 42.44
N VAL A 224 28.82 6.60 42.86
CA VAL A 224 29.91 7.23 43.64
C VAL A 224 31.02 7.73 42.72
N VAL A 225 31.29 9.04 42.79
CA VAL A 225 32.33 9.74 42.02
C VAL A 225 33.35 10.33 42.99
N THR A 226 34.62 10.13 42.73
CA THR A 226 35.72 10.67 43.52
C THR A 226 36.46 11.77 42.73
N GLY A 227 36.83 12.85 43.41
CA GLY A 227 37.52 13.99 42.83
C GLY A 227 38.34 14.75 43.89
N ALA A 228 38.88 15.89 43.49
CA ALA A 228 39.56 16.81 44.39
C ALA A 228 38.76 18.11 44.53
N ALA A 229 38.61 18.64 45.73
CA ALA A 229 37.95 19.91 46.00
C ALA A 229 36.44 19.96 45.69
N LEU A 230 35.72 18.87 45.93
CA LEU A 230 34.26 18.84 45.82
C LEU A 230 33.62 19.61 46.98
N THR A 231 32.57 20.38 46.71
CA THR A 231 31.91 21.24 47.72
C THR A 231 30.43 20.90 47.88
N GLN A 232 29.86 21.24 49.03
CA GLN A 232 28.43 21.03 49.32
C GLN A 232 27.51 21.83 48.40
N SER A 233 28.00 22.89 47.79
CA SER A 233 27.23 23.68 46.82
C SER A 233 26.88 22.89 45.53
N LEU A 234 27.49 21.73 45.31
CA LEU A 234 27.19 20.85 44.19
C LEU A 234 25.89 20.05 44.39
N VAL A 235 25.43 19.89 45.64
CA VAL A 235 24.20 19.14 45.95
C VAL A 235 22.99 19.82 45.27
N GLY A 236 22.21 19.02 44.56
CA GLY A 236 21.06 19.50 43.77
C GLY A 236 21.45 20.06 42.38
N GLN A 237 22.74 20.14 42.08
CA GLN A 237 23.19 20.48 40.72
C GLN A 237 23.42 19.20 39.90
N SER A 238 23.41 19.34 38.59
CA SER A 238 23.70 18.24 37.71
C SER A 238 25.10 18.37 37.14
N VAL A 239 25.75 17.24 36.89
CA VAL A 239 27.08 17.15 36.30
C VAL A 239 27.03 16.37 34.99
N THR A 240 27.84 16.79 34.03
CA THR A 240 28.15 16.02 32.84
C THR A 240 29.60 15.66 32.83
N PHE A 241 29.96 14.50 32.33
CA PHE A 241 31.33 14.07 32.22
C PHE A 241 31.89 14.40 30.84
N ALA A 242 33.02 15.10 30.78
CA ALA A 242 33.63 15.55 29.52
C ALA A 242 33.93 14.39 28.56
N CYS A 243 34.19 13.21 29.09
CA CYS A 243 34.48 12.01 28.32
C CYS A 243 33.22 11.29 27.81
N ASP A 244 32.04 11.59 28.35
CA ASP A 244 30.79 10.98 27.89
C ASP A 244 30.37 11.56 26.52
N ALA A 245 30.39 10.74 25.47
CA ALA A 245 29.99 11.16 24.16
C ALA A 245 28.48 11.52 24.06
N ALA A 246 27.67 10.91 24.93
CA ALA A 246 26.23 11.20 25.01
C ALA A 246 25.94 12.47 25.80
N LYS A 247 26.93 13.02 26.54
CA LYS A 247 26.74 14.18 27.42
C LYS A 247 25.57 14.01 28.40
N ALA A 248 25.40 12.80 28.92
CA ALA A 248 24.34 12.53 29.88
C ALA A 248 24.52 13.37 31.15
N SER A 249 23.42 13.78 31.75
CA SER A 249 23.34 14.64 32.91
C SER A 249 23.00 13.80 34.16
N TYR A 250 23.77 13.98 35.22
CA TYR A 250 23.62 13.24 36.46
C TYR A 250 23.41 14.21 37.63
N LEU A 251 22.30 14.07 38.35
CA LEU A 251 21.99 14.91 39.50
C LEU A 251 22.91 14.52 40.70
N VAL A 252 23.56 15.50 41.31
CA VAL A 252 24.33 15.31 42.53
C VAL A 252 23.38 15.21 43.73
N GLN A 253 23.33 14.05 44.33
CA GLN A 253 22.48 13.78 45.50
C GLN A 253 23.11 14.24 46.81
N SER A 254 24.39 13.98 46.99
CA SER A 254 25.14 14.37 48.21
C SER A 254 26.64 14.53 47.92
N VAL A 255 27.32 15.29 48.77
CA VAL A 255 28.77 15.42 48.75
C VAL A 255 29.27 15.05 50.15
N THR A 256 30.23 14.12 50.25
CA THR A 256 30.82 13.65 51.50
C THR A 256 32.29 14.03 51.55
N GLY A 257 32.62 15.02 52.38
CA GLY A 257 33.96 15.61 52.40
C GLY A 257 34.33 16.34 51.12
N ALA A 258 35.63 16.62 50.92
CA ALA A 258 36.10 17.32 49.72
C ALA A 258 36.44 16.40 48.54
N THR A 259 36.22 15.11 48.65
CA THR A 259 36.73 14.12 47.68
C THR A 259 35.69 13.16 47.13
N THR A 260 34.48 13.16 47.65
CA THR A 260 33.45 12.20 47.20
C THR A 260 32.10 12.88 47.01
N LEU A 261 31.47 12.65 45.83
CA LEU A 261 30.08 12.98 45.61
C LEU A 261 29.28 11.71 45.21
N THR A 262 28.00 11.73 45.51
CA THR A 262 27.08 10.66 45.13
C THR A 262 26.04 11.22 44.16
N LEU A 263 25.81 10.51 43.04
CA LEU A 263 24.78 10.83 42.06
C LEU A 263 23.45 10.17 42.45
N ALA A 264 22.37 10.79 42.10
CA ALA A 264 21.02 10.23 42.29
C ALA A 264 20.80 8.95 41.47
N THR A 265 21.48 8.84 40.35
CA THR A 265 21.48 7.64 39.49
C THR A 265 22.91 7.26 39.14
N PRO A 266 23.25 5.97 39.01
CA PRO A 266 24.58 5.55 38.57
C PRO A 266 24.97 6.13 37.23
N ALA A 267 26.23 6.57 37.06
CA ALA A 267 26.78 7.07 35.82
C ALA A 267 27.15 5.89 34.90
N ALA A 268 26.30 5.59 33.91
CA ALA A 268 26.49 4.52 32.93
C ALA A 268 27.01 5.10 31.61
N ILE A 269 28.31 5.07 31.38
CA ILE A 269 28.94 5.56 30.16
C ILE A 269 28.98 4.45 29.14
N THR A 270 28.26 4.63 28.04
CA THR A 270 28.15 3.66 26.93
C THR A 270 29.05 4.02 25.75
N SER A 271 29.37 5.31 25.58
CA SER A 271 30.27 5.80 24.52
C SER A 271 31.10 6.95 25.08
N VAL A 272 32.37 6.99 24.75
CA VAL A 272 33.29 8.01 25.21
C VAL A 272 33.91 8.78 24.07
N THR A 273 34.07 10.09 24.27
CA THR A 273 34.88 10.98 23.43
C THR A 273 36.16 11.27 24.22
N THR A 274 37.30 10.86 23.70
CA THR A 274 38.58 10.89 24.42
C THR A 274 39.77 11.07 23.46
N THR A 275 40.93 11.34 24.00
CA THR A 275 42.20 11.29 23.26
C THR A 275 42.85 9.93 23.47
N THR A 276 43.72 9.55 22.56
CA THR A 276 44.52 8.32 22.68
C THR A 276 45.93 8.66 23.09
N ALA A 277 46.53 7.78 23.89
CA ALA A 277 47.97 7.75 24.12
C ALA A 277 48.52 6.44 23.56
N GLY A 278 49.55 6.51 22.71
CA GLY A 278 50.16 5.34 22.06
C GLY A 278 51.65 5.24 22.38
N SER A 279 52.16 4.02 22.30
CA SER A 279 53.62 3.80 22.30
C SER A 279 54.06 3.62 20.85
N GLY A 280 54.88 4.54 20.32
CA GLY A 280 55.38 4.54 18.95
C GLY A 280 54.83 5.72 18.13
N ALA A 281 54.94 5.65 16.81
CA ALA A 281 54.46 6.72 15.88
C ALA A 281 52.92 6.89 15.83
N ALA A 282 52.15 6.12 16.59
CA ALA A 282 50.71 6.09 16.62
C ALA A 282 50.10 7.08 17.65
N ALA A 283 50.60 8.28 17.75
CA ALA A 283 49.82 9.35 18.37
C ALA A 283 48.69 9.72 17.39
N VAL A 284 47.48 9.23 17.65
CA VAL A 284 46.31 9.71 16.90
C VAL A 284 46.10 11.18 17.29
N PRO A 285 46.34 12.13 16.41
CA PRO A 285 46.11 13.53 16.74
C PRO A 285 44.62 13.80 16.78
N GLY A 286 44.13 14.22 17.95
CA GLY A 286 42.76 14.67 18.09
C GLY A 286 41.85 13.79 18.97
N THR A 287 40.59 14.08 18.93
CA THR A 287 39.55 13.43 19.75
C THR A 287 38.93 12.26 19.00
N VAL A 288 38.76 11.14 19.65
CA VAL A 288 38.16 9.94 19.11
C VAL A 288 36.91 9.55 19.91
N THR A 289 35.98 8.86 19.27
CA THR A 289 34.79 8.29 19.91
C THR A 289 34.89 6.77 19.92
N VAL A 290 34.67 6.17 21.07
CA VAL A 290 34.69 4.72 21.26
C VAL A 290 33.44 4.29 22.00
N THR A 291 32.79 3.22 21.53
CA THR A 291 31.61 2.66 22.21
C THR A 291 32.00 1.44 23.02
N VAL A 292 31.53 1.36 24.27
CA VAL A 292 31.78 0.21 25.18
C VAL A 292 31.12 -1.04 24.52
N GLY A 293 31.90 -2.12 24.45
CA GLY A 293 31.46 -3.36 23.78
C GLY A 293 31.71 -3.39 22.28
N SER A 294 32.21 -2.33 21.66
CA SER A 294 32.57 -2.26 20.25
C SER A 294 34.08 -2.24 20.01
N PRO A 295 34.59 -2.87 18.97
CA PRO A 295 35.99 -2.75 18.57
C PRO A 295 36.25 -1.53 17.67
N LEU A 296 35.19 -0.83 17.19
CA LEU A 296 35.30 0.28 16.26
C LEU A 296 35.58 1.59 16.99
N VAL A 297 36.61 2.29 16.53
CA VAL A 297 37.01 3.63 16.98
C VAL A 297 36.81 4.60 15.80
N THR A 298 36.12 5.70 16.04
CA THR A 298 35.85 6.73 15.01
C THR A 298 36.50 8.05 15.43
N GLY A 299 36.93 8.82 14.44
CA GLY A 299 37.60 10.11 14.66
C GLY A 299 38.14 10.69 13.36
N ALA A 300 39.09 11.60 13.43
CA ALA A 300 39.74 12.19 12.27
C ALA A 300 41.26 12.14 12.38
N GLY A 301 41.93 11.99 11.23
CA GLY A 301 43.41 12.07 11.17
C GLY A 301 44.14 10.83 11.68
N PHE A 302 43.52 9.64 11.62
CA PHE A 302 44.19 8.39 11.99
C PHE A 302 45.36 8.11 11.04
N THR A 303 46.56 7.93 11.66
CA THR A 303 47.78 7.49 10.98
C THR A 303 48.27 6.15 11.52
N ALA A 304 47.46 5.51 12.39
CA ALA A 304 47.80 4.25 13.02
C ALA A 304 47.94 3.11 12.01
N VAL A 305 48.89 2.21 12.29
CA VAL A 305 49.12 1.01 11.45
C VAL A 305 48.64 -0.22 12.23
N GLY A 306 48.15 -1.20 11.49
CA GLY A 306 47.72 -2.47 12.08
C GLY A 306 48.84 -3.13 12.91
N GLY A 307 48.48 -3.60 14.12
CA GLY A 307 49.40 -4.18 15.09
C GLY A 307 49.94 -3.21 16.13
N GLU A 308 49.80 -1.90 15.96
CA GLU A 308 50.16 -0.89 16.96
C GLU A 308 49.26 -0.95 18.20
N THR A 309 49.74 -0.42 19.30
CA THR A 309 49.02 -0.43 20.58
C THR A 309 48.54 0.95 20.94
N VAL A 310 47.25 1.09 21.30
CA VAL A 310 46.65 2.35 21.75
C VAL A 310 46.06 2.18 23.17
N THR A 311 46.08 3.26 23.95
CA THR A 311 45.38 3.39 25.23
C THR A 311 44.47 4.62 25.16
N PHE A 312 43.40 4.64 25.95
CA PHE A 312 42.46 5.75 25.98
C PHE A 312 42.62 6.53 27.30
N VAL A 313 42.71 7.84 27.21
CA VAL A 313 42.90 8.72 28.38
C VAL A 313 41.71 8.68 29.36
N CYS A 314 40.54 8.30 28.88
CA CYS A 314 39.35 8.13 29.73
C CYS A 314 39.37 6.85 30.61
N ASP A 315 40.28 5.93 30.37
CA ASP A 315 40.42 4.74 31.23
C ASP A 315 41.10 5.10 32.56
N GLY A 316 40.31 5.13 33.62
CA GLY A 316 40.72 5.51 34.95
C GLY A 316 41.36 4.39 35.76
N GLN A 317 41.75 3.30 35.19
CA GLN A 317 42.47 2.22 35.87
C GLN A 317 43.91 2.65 36.18
N ALA A 318 44.49 2.10 37.24
CA ALA A 318 45.87 2.38 37.61
C ALA A 318 46.87 2.04 36.47
N THR A 319 46.54 1.02 35.68
CA THR A 319 47.22 0.68 34.44
C THR A 319 46.13 0.67 33.32
N PRO A 320 46.07 1.71 32.49
CA PRO A 320 45.08 1.77 31.41
C PRO A 320 45.15 0.56 30.49
N THR A 321 44.02 0.07 30.07
CA THR A 321 43.96 -1.10 29.19
C THR A 321 44.56 -0.77 27.82
N SER A 322 45.50 -1.59 27.37
CA SER A 322 46.10 -1.47 26.04
C SER A 322 45.32 -2.29 25.00
N TYR A 323 45.02 -1.67 23.89
CA TYR A 323 44.30 -2.28 22.75
C TYR A 323 45.23 -2.32 21.54
N LYS A 324 45.29 -3.45 20.83
CA LYS A 324 45.97 -3.55 19.52
C LYS A 324 45.03 -3.12 18.40
N VAL A 325 45.58 -2.36 17.48
CA VAL A 325 44.89 -2.02 16.23
C VAL A 325 44.87 -3.24 15.33
N ALA A 326 43.71 -3.61 14.77
CA ALA A 326 43.59 -4.72 13.87
C ALA A 326 44.28 -4.40 12.53
N ALA A 327 44.92 -5.40 11.92
CA ALA A 327 45.49 -5.25 10.58
C ALA A 327 44.44 -5.33 9.45
N ALA A 328 43.30 -5.97 9.76
CA ALA A 328 42.15 -6.05 8.85
C ALA A 328 40.83 -5.90 9.63
N PRO A 329 39.92 -5.03 9.20
CA PRO A 329 40.11 -4.06 8.10
C PRO A 329 41.21 -3.05 8.42
N ALA A 330 41.95 -2.63 7.38
CA ALA A 330 43.01 -1.63 7.55
C ALA A 330 42.46 -0.31 8.07
N PRO A 331 43.19 0.40 8.97
CA PRO A 331 42.76 1.71 9.45
C PRO A 331 42.56 2.70 8.30
N THR A 332 41.57 3.55 8.42
CA THR A 332 41.30 4.66 7.49
C THR A 332 41.60 6.00 8.17
N ALA A 333 41.52 7.10 7.43
CA ALA A 333 41.70 8.43 8.02
C ALA A 333 40.62 8.81 9.07
N THR A 334 39.51 8.09 9.09
CA THR A 334 38.36 8.38 9.99
C THR A 334 37.97 7.25 10.92
N SER A 335 38.54 6.06 10.78
CA SER A 335 38.24 4.92 11.62
C SER A 335 39.39 3.93 11.75
N LEU A 336 39.44 3.23 12.88
CA LEU A 336 40.26 2.06 13.08
C LEU A 336 39.49 1.00 13.86
N THR A 337 39.89 -0.26 13.73
CA THR A 337 39.29 -1.38 14.45
C THR A 337 40.29 -1.93 15.47
N LEU A 338 39.82 -2.20 16.68
CA LEU A 338 40.63 -2.85 17.72
C LEU A 338 40.53 -4.37 17.58
N THR A 339 41.56 -5.09 18.00
CA THR A 339 41.54 -6.55 18.04
C THR A 339 40.62 -7.14 19.11
N LYS A 340 40.19 -6.31 20.07
CA LYS A 340 39.24 -6.65 21.13
C LYS A 340 38.25 -5.50 21.31
N ASN A 341 37.05 -5.80 21.78
CA ASN A 341 36.08 -4.79 22.12
C ASN A 341 36.59 -3.85 23.22
N PHE A 342 36.28 -2.57 23.08
CA PHE A 342 36.58 -1.58 24.10
C PHE A 342 35.77 -1.86 25.36
N ASN A 343 36.43 -1.88 26.51
CA ASN A 343 35.80 -2.09 27.80
C ASN A 343 36.20 -0.97 28.76
N LEU A 344 35.22 -0.37 29.42
CA LEU A 344 35.40 0.75 30.32
C LEU A 344 34.82 0.36 31.68
N THR A 345 35.68 -0.08 32.59
CA THR A 345 35.27 -0.44 33.95
C THR A 345 35.43 0.72 34.94
N LYS A 346 36.35 1.60 34.69
CA LYS A 346 36.62 2.79 35.53
C LYS A 346 36.84 3.99 34.62
N VAL A 347 36.18 5.09 34.91
CA VAL A 347 36.23 6.34 34.16
C VAL A 347 37.11 7.35 34.83
N ALA A 348 38.01 7.99 34.12
CA ALA A 348 38.73 9.20 34.52
C ALA A 348 38.49 10.32 33.49
N THR A 349 38.22 11.49 33.95
CA THR A 349 37.97 12.64 33.07
C THR A 349 38.58 13.89 33.63
N SER A 350 39.23 14.69 32.75
CA SER A 350 40.10 15.82 33.15
C SER A 350 39.38 17.16 33.22
N ALA A 351 38.19 17.29 32.65
CA ALA A 351 37.42 18.53 32.70
C ALA A 351 35.94 18.20 32.75
N ASN A 352 35.34 18.35 33.90
CA ASN A 352 33.91 18.14 34.09
C ASN A 352 33.23 19.47 34.29
N THR A 353 32.22 19.74 33.45
CA THR A 353 31.46 20.97 33.54
C THR A 353 30.23 20.73 34.41
N LEU A 354 30.08 21.56 35.43
CA LEU A 354 28.81 21.65 36.14
C LEU A 354 27.77 22.13 35.10
N LEU A 355 26.61 21.54 35.12
CA LEU A 355 25.51 22.13 34.40
C LEU A 355 25.22 23.48 35.03
N THR A 356 25.23 24.52 34.20
CA THR A 356 24.72 25.80 34.59
C THR A 356 23.22 25.70 34.83
N THR A 357 22.79 26.16 36.00
CA THR A 357 21.38 26.31 36.27
C THR A 357 20.89 27.60 35.65
N ALA A 358 19.71 27.57 35.05
CA ALA A 358 19.10 28.74 34.43
C ALA A 358 18.94 29.86 35.49
N THR A 359 19.36 31.08 35.15
CA THR A 359 19.24 32.25 36.04
C THR A 359 17.81 32.78 36.13
N ALA A 360 16.97 32.47 35.16
CA ALA A 360 15.58 32.82 35.11
C ALA A 360 14.76 31.65 34.51
N SER A 361 13.43 31.74 34.52
CA SER A 361 12.61 30.84 33.74
C SER A 361 12.63 31.29 32.29
N PHE A 362 13.03 30.43 31.39
CA PHE A 362 13.13 30.69 29.95
C PHE A 362 12.01 29.95 29.21
N GLY A 363 11.48 30.59 28.19
CA GLY A 363 10.43 30.06 27.38
C GLY A 363 10.41 30.63 25.97
N LEU A 364 9.46 30.19 25.19
CA LEU A 364 9.19 30.67 23.85
C LEU A 364 7.68 30.64 23.61
N SER A 365 7.24 31.43 22.66
CA SER A 365 5.90 31.32 22.12
C SER A 365 5.95 30.44 20.87
N VAL A 366 5.08 29.42 20.82
CA VAL A 366 4.76 28.64 19.63
C VAL A 366 3.47 29.25 19.06
N ASN A 367 3.54 29.84 17.88
CA ASN A 367 2.37 30.36 17.21
C ASN A 367 1.94 29.36 16.15
N VAL A 368 0.70 28.90 16.27
CA VAL A 368 -0.01 28.13 15.25
C VAL A 368 -0.88 29.11 14.48
N SER A 369 -0.55 29.34 13.23
CA SER A 369 -1.31 30.20 12.34
C SER A 369 -1.61 29.43 11.06
N TRP A 370 -2.56 29.96 10.28
CA TRP A 370 -2.99 29.22 9.10
C TRP A 370 -3.70 27.89 9.48
N PRO A 371 -4.88 27.78 9.07
CA PRO A 371 -5.66 28.55 8.09
C PRO A 371 -5.99 29.98 8.53
N ALA A 372 -6.41 30.81 7.54
CA ALA A 372 -6.83 32.19 7.82
C ALA A 372 -7.98 32.32 8.83
N SER A 373 -8.71 31.23 9.07
CA SER A 373 -9.75 31.12 10.10
C SER A 373 -9.19 30.89 11.51
N LEU A 374 -7.94 30.45 11.64
CA LEU A 374 -7.26 30.29 12.90
C LEU A 374 -6.54 31.60 13.21
N ALA A 375 -7.08 32.40 14.12
CA ALA A 375 -6.34 33.55 14.67
C ALA A 375 -4.99 33.05 15.20
N PRO A 376 -3.88 33.80 15.02
CA PRO A 376 -2.61 33.39 15.58
C PRO A 376 -2.80 33.01 17.04
N PHE A 377 -2.52 31.76 17.36
CA PHE A 377 -2.74 31.19 18.66
C PHE A 377 -1.37 31.03 19.35
N PRO A 378 -0.92 32.04 20.11
CA PRO A 378 0.35 31.97 20.80
C PRO A 378 0.21 31.06 22.01
N ILE A 379 1.05 30.03 22.03
CA ILE A 379 1.16 29.09 23.14
C ILE A 379 2.50 29.37 23.83
N ASP A 380 2.47 29.92 25.04
CA ASP A 380 3.69 30.10 25.83
C ASP A 380 4.14 28.78 26.40
N VAL A 381 5.36 28.38 26.06
CA VAL A 381 5.99 27.15 26.48
C VAL A 381 7.12 27.50 27.42
N SER A 382 7.04 27.02 28.65
CA SER A 382 8.17 27.08 29.58
C SER A 382 9.19 25.99 29.20
N PHE A 383 10.35 26.41 28.72
CA PHE A 383 11.40 25.49 28.25
C PHE A 383 12.32 25.07 29.42
N VAL A 384 12.79 26.01 30.22
CA VAL A 384 13.64 25.78 31.40
C VAL A 384 13.19 26.68 32.54
N SER A 385 12.94 26.12 33.70
CA SER A 385 12.62 26.91 34.93
C SER A 385 13.85 27.49 35.56
N SER A 386 13.72 28.57 36.28
CA SER A 386 14.82 29.15 37.09
C SER A 386 15.40 28.12 38.07
N GLY A 387 16.73 27.99 38.10
CA GLY A 387 17.40 26.99 38.91
C GLY A 387 17.43 25.57 38.29
N ALA A 388 16.77 25.33 37.18
CA ALA A 388 16.81 24.04 36.50
C ALA A 388 18.07 23.89 35.62
N PRO A 389 18.59 22.66 35.43
CA PRO A 389 19.72 22.39 34.57
C PRO A 389 19.40 22.60 33.09
N ILE A 390 20.35 23.16 32.37
CA ILE A 390 20.30 23.36 30.92
C ILE A 390 20.85 22.13 30.20
N PRO A 391 20.16 21.51 29.23
CA PRO A 391 20.69 20.40 28.47
C PRO A 391 21.98 20.77 27.72
N GLN A 392 22.97 19.91 27.79
CA GLN A 392 24.31 20.14 27.22
C GLN A 392 24.50 19.53 25.82
N SER A 393 23.44 19.12 25.17
CA SER A 393 23.45 18.63 23.78
C SER A 393 22.18 19.03 23.03
N VAL A 394 22.30 19.20 21.71
CA VAL A 394 21.16 19.57 20.86
C VAL A 394 20.06 18.50 20.95
N SER A 395 20.43 17.22 21.10
CA SER A 395 19.44 16.13 21.32
C SER A 395 18.75 16.22 22.68
N GLY A 396 19.46 16.63 23.72
CA GLY A 396 18.86 16.91 25.04
C GLY A 396 17.89 18.10 24.98
N LEU A 397 18.27 19.17 24.26
CA LEU A 397 17.39 20.31 24.00
C LEU A 397 16.13 19.90 23.24
N ALA A 398 16.28 19.07 22.18
CA ALA A 398 15.16 18.55 21.41
C ALA A 398 14.17 17.78 22.30
N ALA A 399 14.67 16.83 23.08
CA ALA A 399 13.84 16.01 23.96
C ALA A 399 13.11 16.84 25.05
N GLN A 400 13.77 17.89 25.58
CA GLN A 400 13.16 18.76 26.58
C GLN A 400 12.10 19.66 25.95
N LEU A 401 12.40 20.25 24.81
CA LEU A 401 11.47 21.09 24.09
C LEU A 401 10.23 20.31 23.64
N GLN A 402 10.42 19.09 23.13
CA GLN A 402 9.31 18.22 22.76
C GLN A 402 8.37 17.95 23.93
N ARG A 403 8.93 17.61 25.11
CA ARG A 403 8.11 17.38 26.31
C ARG A 403 7.36 18.63 26.74
N ALA A 404 8.04 19.79 26.73
CA ALA A 404 7.44 21.06 27.12
C ALA A 404 6.28 21.45 26.21
N ILE A 405 6.48 21.37 24.89
CA ILE A 405 5.42 21.72 23.92
C ILE A 405 4.27 20.71 24.01
N ASN A 406 4.53 19.40 24.02
CA ASN A 406 3.49 18.38 24.11
C ASN A 406 2.66 18.47 25.38
N GLY A 407 3.27 18.82 26.52
CA GLY A 407 2.55 19.00 27.77
C GLY A 407 1.49 20.12 27.70
N ILE A 408 1.73 21.14 26.91
CA ILE A 408 0.77 22.25 26.74
C ILE A 408 -0.21 21.95 25.62
N LEU A 409 0.24 21.38 24.50
CA LEU A 409 -0.62 21.01 23.37
C LEU A 409 -1.69 20.00 23.77
N ALA A 410 -1.36 19.04 24.64
CA ALA A 410 -2.35 18.07 25.13
C ALA A 410 -3.56 18.72 25.80
N VAL A 411 -3.38 19.90 26.38
CA VAL A 411 -4.46 20.66 27.05
C VAL A 411 -5.16 21.62 26.11
N GLN A 412 -4.40 22.33 25.26
CA GLN A 412 -4.93 23.42 24.44
C GLN A 412 -5.44 22.96 23.07
N LEU A 413 -4.80 21.92 22.49
CA LEU A 413 -5.19 21.30 21.22
C LEU A 413 -5.19 19.78 21.38
N PRO A 414 -6.22 19.19 22.00
CA PRO A 414 -6.31 17.76 22.25
C PRO A 414 -6.13 16.94 20.95
N GLY A 415 -5.36 15.85 21.03
CA GLY A 415 -5.02 15.02 19.88
C GLY A 415 -3.82 15.50 19.06
N SER A 416 -3.27 16.69 19.39
CA SER A 416 -2.07 17.23 18.72
C SER A 416 -0.80 16.81 19.43
N SER A 417 0.28 16.69 18.66
CA SER A 417 1.61 16.37 19.17
C SER A 417 2.71 17.04 18.36
N VAL A 418 3.88 17.19 18.96
CA VAL A 418 5.08 17.71 18.29
C VAL A 418 6.18 16.68 18.41
N GLN A 419 6.91 16.49 17.34
CA GLN A 419 8.18 15.79 17.29
C GLN A 419 9.29 16.80 17.10
N VAL A 420 10.26 16.82 18.00
CA VAL A 420 11.45 17.64 17.90
C VAL A 420 12.66 16.74 17.67
N SER A 421 13.31 16.91 16.55
CA SER A 421 14.47 16.14 16.15
C SER A 421 15.67 17.04 15.87
N VAL A 422 16.85 16.42 15.76
CA VAL A 422 18.07 17.15 15.39
C VAL A 422 18.29 17.00 13.89
N SER A 423 18.42 18.13 13.19
CA SER A 423 18.79 18.19 11.79
C SER A 423 20.25 18.64 11.67
N GLY A 424 20.97 18.07 10.70
CA GLY A 424 22.40 18.38 10.51
C GLY A 424 23.35 17.60 11.43
N THR A 425 24.66 17.77 11.21
CA THR A 425 25.71 17.05 11.94
C THR A 425 26.82 18.02 12.42
N GLY A 426 27.53 17.65 13.49
CA GLY A 426 28.63 18.44 14.04
C GLY A 426 28.19 19.85 14.45
N ALA A 427 28.88 20.87 13.97
CA ALA A 427 28.58 22.28 14.27
C ALA A 427 27.33 22.82 13.56
N ALA A 428 26.78 22.08 12.62
CA ALA A 428 25.57 22.45 11.87
C ALA A 428 24.28 21.86 12.46
N GLN A 429 24.34 21.32 13.66
CA GLN A 429 23.16 20.76 14.34
C GLN A 429 22.13 21.84 14.68
N ALA A 430 20.92 21.66 14.24
CA ALA A 430 19.77 22.53 14.48
C ALA A 430 18.57 21.70 14.98
N LEU A 431 17.59 22.37 15.57
CA LEU A 431 16.30 21.74 15.90
C LEU A 431 15.39 21.71 14.66
N ARG A 432 14.80 20.58 14.38
CA ARG A 432 13.67 20.44 13.47
C ARG A 432 12.42 20.14 14.29
N ILE A 433 11.39 20.95 14.12
CA ILE A 433 10.12 20.80 14.83
C ILE A 433 9.05 20.51 13.82
N ASN A 434 8.48 19.31 13.91
CA ASN A 434 7.34 18.89 13.13
C ASN A 434 6.15 18.64 14.06
N ALA A 435 4.94 19.08 13.67
CA ALA A 435 3.77 18.99 14.51
C ALA A 435 2.65 18.25 13.80
N LEU A 436 2.14 17.21 14.44
CA LEU A 436 0.90 16.56 14.03
C LEU A 436 -0.27 17.30 14.67
N LEU A 437 -1.02 18.03 13.84
CA LEU A 437 -2.20 18.81 14.22
C LEU A 437 -3.40 18.29 13.41
N PRO A 438 -4.13 17.26 13.87
CA PRO A 438 -5.12 16.55 13.05
C PRO A 438 -6.22 17.44 12.47
N GLN A 439 -6.57 18.53 13.15
CA GLN A 439 -7.55 19.50 12.66
C GLN A 439 -6.96 20.54 11.69
N TYR A 440 -5.65 20.72 11.71
CA TYR A 440 -4.91 21.72 10.94
C TYR A 440 -3.56 21.15 10.47
N PRO A 441 -3.57 20.12 9.65
CA PRO A 441 -2.33 19.38 9.30
C PRO A 441 -1.31 20.25 8.56
N ASP A 442 -1.76 21.24 7.81
CA ASP A 442 -0.95 22.23 7.08
C ASP A 442 -0.77 23.56 7.84
N ALA A 443 -1.03 23.58 9.14
CA ALA A 443 -0.82 24.79 9.93
C ALA A 443 0.65 25.24 9.86
N VAL A 444 0.81 26.56 9.78
CA VAL A 444 2.13 27.21 9.82
C VAL A 444 2.53 27.40 11.28
N LEU A 445 3.70 26.86 11.62
CA LEU A 445 4.33 27.03 12.91
C LEU A 445 5.33 28.18 12.85
N THR A 446 5.25 29.08 13.82
CA THR A 446 6.28 30.13 14.05
C THR A 446 6.64 30.19 15.52
N PHE A 447 7.86 30.64 15.80
CA PHE A 447 8.39 30.73 17.15
C PHE A 447 8.79 32.17 17.44
N GLY A 448 8.55 32.62 18.67
CA GLY A 448 8.84 33.99 19.08
C GLY A 448 9.05 34.14 20.59
N ALA A 449 9.10 35.38 21.02
CA ALA A 449 9.15 35.70 22.43
C ALA A 449 7.83 35.31 23.12
N PRO A 450 7.87 34.72 24.34
CA PRO A 450 6.67 34.45 25.11
C PRO A 450 5.95 35.74 25.47
N ALA A 451 4.63 35.65 25.50
CA ALA A 451 3.80 36.79 25.96
C ALA A 451 3.83 36.95 27.50
N SER A 452 4.09 35.83 28.19
CA SER A 452 4.18 35.85 29.68
C SER A 452 5.36 36.65 30.16
N PRO A 453 5.19 37.67 31.03
CA PRO A 453 6.29 38.45 31.56
C PRO A 453 7.18 37.67 32.54
N THR A 454 6.78 36.46 32.94
CA THR A 454 7.53 35.59 33.83
C THR A 454 8.55 34.73 33.11
N LEU A 455 8.49 34.69 31.77
CA LEU A 455 9.37 33.91 30.92
C LEU A 455 10.30 34.81 30.11
N SER A 456 11.61 34.57 30.24
CA SER A 456 12.61 35.18 29.37
C SER A 456 12.66 34.47 28.03
N ASN A 457 12.84 35.20 26.92
CA ASN A 457 12.80 34.65 25.57
C ASN A 457 14.00 33.72 25.27
N ALA A 458 13.73 32.45 24.95
CA ALA A 458 14.71 31.46 24.54
C ALA A 458 14.68 31.19 23.02
N SER A 459 13.71 31.69 22.27
CA SER A 459 13.51 31.31 20.86
C SER A 459 14.70 31.61 19.98
N ALA A 460 15.37 32.76 20.19
CA ALA A 460 16.53 33.15 19.40
C ALA A 460 17.77 32.28 19.66
N VAL A 461 18.03 31.95 20.94
CA VAL A 461 19.20 31.11 21.31
C VAL A 461 18.99 29.64 20.97
N LEU A 462 17.74 29.22 20.81
CA LEU A 462 17.38 27.92 20.26
C LEU A 462 17.38 27.87 18.72
N GLY A 463 17.77 28.98 18.07
CA GLY A 463 17.82 29.08 16.61
C GLY A 463 16.47 29.16 15.94
N LEU A 464 15.37 29.25 16.71
CA LEU A 464 14.00 29.16 16.18
C LEU A 464 13.39 30.52 15.77
N SER A 465 14.05 31.63 16.11
CA SER A 465 13.66 32.98 15.69
C SER A 465 14.91 33.83 15.44
N GLY A 466 14.77 34.90 14.64
CA GLY A 466 15.83 35.84 14.35
C GLY A 466 16.12 36.00 12.87
N ALA A 467 16.88 37.03 12.52
CA ALA A 467 17.27 37.34 11.11
C ALA A 467 18.19 36.24 10.56
N GLY A 468 17.84 35.65 9.44
CA GLY A 468 18.61 34.61 8.76
C GLY A 468 18.28 33.17 9.12
N ALA A 469 17.23 32.92 9.91
CA ALA A 469 16.73 31.57 10.11
C ALA A 469 16.19 31.00 8.77
N PRO A 470 16.70 29.86 8.28
CA PRO A 470 16.30 29.33 6.97
C PRO A 470 14.81 28.99 6.87
N ALA A 471 14.15 28.72 7.99
CA ALA A 471 12.73 28.49 8.05
C ALA A 471 12.19 28.85 9.44
N SER A 472 12.13 30.14 9.77
CA SER A 472 11.52 30.62 11.01
C SER A 472 10.01 30.39 11.05
N ALA A 473 9.40 30.03 9.90
CA ALA A 473 8.02 29.63 9.74
C ALA A 473 7.90 28.58 8.65
N ASN A 474 7.15 27.51 8.87
CA ASN A 474 6.85 26.53 7.84
C ASN A 474 5.57 25.78 8.17
N VAL A 475 4.96 25.13 7.15
CA VAL A 475 3.86 24.21 7.35
C VAL A 475 4.31 23.00 8.18
N ALA A 476 3.45 22.54 9.06
CA ALA A 476 3.70 21.35 9.83
C ALA A 476 3.88 20.14 8.91
N HIS A 477 2.94 19.95 8.00
CA HIS A 477 2.99 18.98 6.91
C HIS A 477 2.45 19.62 5.63
N TYR A 478 2.87 19.14 4.47
CA TYR A 478 2.17 19.42 3.23
C TYR A 478 0.94 18.55 3.18
N ALA A 479 -0.25 19.14 3.10
CA ALA A 479 -1.50 18.38 3.18
C ALA A 479 -2.36 18.57 1.94
N LEU A 480 -2.91 17.46 1.44
CA LEU A 480 -3.83 17.49 0.30
C LEU A 480 -5.19 18.05 0.73
N GLY A 481 -5.84 18.78 -0.17
CA GLY A 481 -7.25 19.16 -0.02
C GLY A 481 -7.58 20.07 1.16
N THR A 482 -6.60 20.78 1.69
CA THR A 482 -6.89 21.71 2.78
C THR A 482 -7.56 22.96 2.27
N THR A 483 -8.53 23.48 3.05
CA THR A 483 -9.30 24.70 2.67
C THR A 483 -8.44 25.97 2.66
N HIS A 484 -7.22 25.88 3.11
CA HIS A 484 -6.36 27.01 3.41
C HIS A 484 -5.48 27.42 2.22
N GLY A 485 -5.34 26.59 1.22
CA GLY A 485 -4.64 26.89 -0.02
C GLY A 485 -5.54 27.53 -1.08
N ILE A 486 -6.85 27.56 -0.85
CA ILE A 486 -7.79 28.06 -1.86
C ILE A 486 -8.02 29.55 -1.64
N GLY A 487 -7.29 30.37 -2.34
CA GLY A 487 -7.69 31.74 -2.54
C GLY A 487 -6.65 32.83 -2.37
N SER A 488 -5.71 32.73 -1.52
CA SER A 488 -4.60 33.68 -1.45
C SER A 488 -3.54 33.15 -0.51
N PRO A 489 -2.45 32.58 -1.04
CA PRO A 489 -1.25 32.48 -0.22
C PRO A 489 -0.94 33.89 0.29
N PRO A 490 -0.44 34.05 1.54
CA PRO A 490 0.04 35.32 2.00
C PRO A 490 0.96 35.94 0.96
N ALA A 491 0.93 37.25 0.81
CA ALA A 491 1.54 38.03 -0.29
C ALA A 491 3.06 37.81 -0.48
N SER A 492 3.70 37.00 0.35
CA SER A 492 5.11 36.65 0.19
C SER A 492 5.41 35.26 0.74
N PRO A 493 5.76 34.28 -0.12
CA PRO A 493 6.28 32.98 0.30
C PRO A 493 7.53 33.08 1.20
N ALA A 494 8.26 34.21 1.11
CA ALA A 494 9.44 34.48 1.92
C ALA A 494 9.12 34.74 3.39
N THR A 495 7.87 35.03 3.74
CA THR A 495 7.51 35.36 5.11
C THR A 495 7.07 34.16 5.93
N TRP A 496 6.76 33.06 5.31
CA TRP A 496 6.37 31.82 6.03
C TRP A 496 7.14 30.58 5.64
N GLY A 497 8.30 30.68 5.05
CA GLY A 497 9.20 29.56 4.81
C GLY A 497 8.53 28.31 4.20
N GLY A 498 7.21 28.23 4.29
CA GLY A 498 6.41 27.15 3.76
C GLY A 498 6.27 27.25 2.26
N GLN A 499 6.56 26.18 1.61
CA GLN A 499 6.55 26.08 0.16
C GLN A 499 5.27 25.45 -0.38
N GLN A 500 4.23 25.32 0.43
CA GLN A 500 2.91 24.92 -0.06
C GLN A 500 2.30 26.07 -0.85
N ILE A 501 2.27 25.90 -2.18
CA ILE A 501 1.85 26.96 -3.10
C ILE A 501 0.32 26.98 -3.21
N SER A 502 -0.28 25.79 -3.32
CA SER A 502 -1.74 25.62 -3.39
C SER A 502 -2.14 24.24 -2.93
N SER A 503 -3.39 24.12 -2.52
CA SER A 503 -4.05 22.86 -2.24
C SER A 503 -5.49 22.96 -2.75
N GLN A 504 -5.97 21.90 -3.40
CA GLN A 504 -7.34 21.83 -3.90
C GLN A 504 -8.07 20.68 -3.22
N GLN A 505 -9.29 20.96 -2.78
CA GLN A 505 -10.13 19.96 -2.17
C GLN A 505 -10.58 18.92 -3.20
N GLY A 506 -10.72 17.70 -2.73
CA GLY A 506 -11.41 16.66 -3.45
C GLY A 506 -12.93 16.92 -3.52
N SER A 507 -13.57 16.22 -4.41
CA SER A 507 -15.04 16.24 -4.52
C SER A 507 -15.54 14.82 -4.71
N ASP A 508 -16.54 14.44 -3.94
CA ASP A 508 -17.23 13.14 -4.13
C ASP A 508 -18.04 13.09 -5.42
N GLY A 509 -18.23 14.21 -6.10
CA GLY A 509 -19.13 14.31 -7.23
C GLY A 509 -20.60 14.27 -6.81
N THR A 510 -21.49 14.47 -7.77
CA THR A 510 -22.93 14.62 -7.47
C THR A 510 -23.77 13.44 -7.94
N GLY A 511 -23.36 12.73 -9.00
CA GLY A 511 -24.11 11.62 -9.60
C GLY A 511 -23.32 10.31 -9.58
N LEU A 512 -24.02 9.19 -9.49
CA LEU A 512 -23.41 7.87 -9.68
C LEU A 512 -22.79 7.77 -11.10
N PRO A 513 -21.78 6.89 -11.33
CA PRO A 513 -21.17 6.78 -12.64
C PRO A 513 -22.21 6.46 -13.70
N ALA A 514 -22.25 7.28 -14.76
CA ALA A 514 -23.13 7.08 -15.91
C ALA A 514 -22.56 6.01 -16.86
N THR A 515 -23.33 5.65 -17.90
CA THR A 515 -22.95 4.68 -18.93
C THR A 515 -21.52 4.86 -19.43
N ALA A 516 -21.16 6.09 -19.85
CA ALA A 516 -19.82 6.35 -20.40
C ALA A 516 -18.69 6.12 -19.39
N ALA A 517 -18.92 6.42 -18.11
CA ALA A 517 -17.92 6.19 -17.07
C ALA A 517 -17.77 4.70 -16.72
N LEU A 518 -18.86 3.93 -16.73
CA LEU A 518 -18.80 2.47 -16.50
C LEU A 518 -18.10 1.76 -17.66
N ILE A 519 -18.35 2.17 -18.90
CA ILE A 519 -17.63 1.67 -20.07
C ILE A 519 -16.17 2.12 -20.02
N GLY A 520 -15.94 3.43 -19.80
CA GLY A 520 -14.61 4.01 -19.74
C GLY A 520 -13.93 4.20 -21.09
N ASP A 521 -12.64 4.47 -21.07
CA ASP A 521 -11.77 4.67 -22.24
C ASP A 521 -10.59 3.67 -22.17
N GLN A 522 -10.43 2.87 -23.23
CA GLN A 522 -9.39 1.84 -23.29
C GLN A 522 -7.98 2.44 -23.28
N SER A 523 -7.79 3.58 -23.96
CA SER A 523 -6.50 4.24 -24.04
C SER A 523 -6.03 4.84 -22.69
N LEU A 524 -7.00 5.11 -21.79
CA LEU A 524 -6.77 5.65 -20.45
C LEU A 524 -6.93 4.60 -19.35
N PHE A 525 -7.21 3.35 -19.70
CA PHE A 525 -7.47 2.26 -18.75
C PHE A 525 -8.59 2.59 -17.75
N GLN A 526 -9.71 3.14 -18.21
CA GLN A 526 -10.84 3.56 -17.38
C GLN A 526 -12.03 2.62 -17.53
N GLY A 527 -12.92 2.60 -16.51
CA GLY A 527 -14.11 1.76 -16.51
C GLY A 527 -13.79 0.27 -16.63
N ILE A 528 -14.46 -0.45 -17.53
CA ILE A 528 -14.18 -1.87 -17.78
C ILE A 528 -12.75 -2.09 -18.30
N TYR A 529 -12.15 -1.12 -18.97
CA TYR A 529 -10.82 -1.24 -19.53
C TYR A 529 -9.70 -1.04 -18.50
N ALA A 530 -10.02 -0.69 -17.24
CA ALA A 530 -9.06 -0.79 -16.14
C ALA A 530 -8.55 -2.24 -15.93
N LEU A 531 -9.31 -3.23 -16.39
CA LEU A 531 -8.95 -4.65 -16.39
C LEU A 531 -7.86 -5.01 -17.42
N GLU A 532 -7.41 -4.10 -18.30
CA GLU A 532 -6.27 -4.34 -19.19
C GLU A 532 -4.97 -4.61 -18.46
N LYS A 533 -4.85 -4.10 -17.23
CA LYS A 533 -3.69 -4.31 -16.36
C LYS A 533 -3.77 -5.61 -15.53
N VAL A 534 -4.86 -6.36 -15.66
CA VAL A 534 -5.08 -7.63 -14.99
C VAL A 534 -4.69 -8.76 -15.92
N ASP A 535 -3.87 -9.68 -15.46
CA ASP A 535 -3.39 -10.79 -16.28
C ASP A 535 -4.55 -11.73 -16.66
N GLU A 536 -5.41 -12.07 -15.70
CA GLU A 536 -6.48 -13.03 -15.90
C GLU A 536 -7.74 -12.69 -15.07
N PHE A 537 -8.89 -12.79 -15.71
CA PHE A 537 -10.19 -12.89 -15.06
C PHE A 537 -11.12 -13.72 -15.97
N ASP A 538 -12.03 -14.47 -15.35
CA ASP A 538 -12.90 -15.42 -16.07
C ASP A 538 -14.35 -14.94 -16.20
N ILE A 539 -14.81 -14.16 -15.23
CA ILE A 539 -16.19 -13.70 -15.12
C ILE A 539 -16.20 -12.18 -14.96
N LEU A 540 -17.07 -11.50 -15.69
CA LEU A 540 -17.30 -10.06 -15.54
C LEU A 540 -18.72 -9.80 -15.03
N SER A 541 -18.83 -8.99 -13.99
CA SER A 541 -20.08 -8.51 -13.40
C SER A 541 -20.07 -7.00 -13.26
N ILE A 542 -21.12 -6.34 -13.75
CA ILE A 542 -21.31 -4.89 -13.70
C ILE A 542 -22.69 -4.60 -13.08
N PRO A 543 -22.88 -4.83 -11.79
CA PRO A 543 -24.22 -4.76 -11.16
C PRO A 543 -24.84 -3.36 -11.28
N ASP A 544 -24.00 -2.33 -11.27
CA ASP A 544 -24.45 -0.93 -11.43
C ASP A 544 -24.98 -0.61 -12.83
N ALA A 545 -24.81 -1.48 -13.83
CA ALA A 545 -25.38 -1.33 -15.16
C ALA A 545 -26.93 -1.38 -15.17
N THR A 546 -27.50 -2.06 -14.17
CA THR A 546 -28.96 -2.17 -13.99
C THR A 546 -29.43 -1.69 -12.63
N ARG A 547 -28.69 -0.77 -12.02
CA ARG A 547 -29.08 -0.21 -10.71
C ARG A 547 -30.41 0.53 -10.77
N SER A 548 -31.15 0.47 -9.70
CA SER A 548 -32.39 1.21 -9.57
C SER A 548 -32.14 2.71 -9.31
N LEU A 549 -33.09 3.54 -9.69
CA LEU A 549 -33.10 4.96 -9.38
C LEU A 549 -33.11 5.15 -7.85
N PRO A 550 -32.21 5.97 -7.29
CA PRO A 550 -32.23 6.27 -5.86
C PRO A 550 -33.61 6.72 -5.37
N GLY A 551 -34.14 6.02 -4.36
CA GLY A 551 -35.47 6.25 -3.82
C GLY A 551 -36.63 5.58 -4.59
N ASN A 552 -36.40 4.95 -5.71
CA ASN A 552 -37.42 4.19 -6.46
C ASN A 552 -36.87 2.86 -6.98
N PRO A 553 -36.96 1.77 -6.20
CA PRO A 553 -36.34 0.49 -6.53
C PRO A 553 -36.98 -0.26 -7.72
N ALA A 554 -38.11 0.23 -8.26
CA ALA A 554 -38.79 -0.37 -9.42
C ALA A 554 -38.38 0.27 -10.76
N VAL A 555 -37.65 1.38 -10.73
CA VAL A 555 -37.30 2.17 -11.91
C VAL A 555 -35.79 2.09 -12.12
N LEU A 556 -35.36 1.87 -13.35
CA LEU A 556 -33.97 1.94 -13.77
C LEU A 556 -33.47 3.39 -13.64
N ASP A 557 -32.24 3.56 -13.13
CA ASP A 557 -31.58 4.86 -13.16
C ASP A 557 -31.35 5.31 -14.62
N SER A 558 -31.91 6.47 -14.96
CA SER A 558 -31.86 6.99 -16.34
C SER A 558 -30.44 7.39 -16.82
N THR A 559 -29.45 7.42 -15.92
CA THR A 559 -28.05 7.73 -16.26
C THR A 559 -27.30 6.52 -16.80
N VAL A 560 -27.89 5.32 -16.68
CA VAL A 560 -27.29 4.08 -17.22
C VAL A 560 -28.15 3.52 -18.35
N ASP A 561 -27.45 3.09 -19.40
CA ASP A 561 -28.01 2.29 -20.48
C ASP A 561 -27.40 0.88 -20.43
N PRO A 562 -28.15 -0.11 -19.91
CA PRO A 562 -27.65 -1.48 -19.80
C PRO A 562 -27.15 -2.07 -21.11
N ASN A 563 -27.85 -1.81 -22.22
CA ASN A 563 -27.50 -2.37 -23.53
C ASN A 563 -26.12 -1.88 -24.02
N SER A 564 -25.87 -0.58 -23.91
CA SER A 564 -24.57 -0.01 -24.30
C SER A 564 -23.43 -0.56 -23.40
N ILE A 565 -23.66 -0.66 -22.08
CA ILE A 565 -22.66 -1.18 -21.13
C ILE A 565 -22.38 -2.67 -21.42
N PHE A 566 -23.42 -3.49 -21.53
CA PHE A 566 -23.24 -4.92 -21.76
C PHE A 566 -22.68 -5.24 -23.13
N SER A 567 -22.99 -4.44 -24.17
CA SER A 567 -22.39 -4.61 -25.51
C SER A 567 -20.87 -4.35 -25.47
N ALA A 568 -20.44 -3.29 -24.83
CA ALA A 568 -19.02 -2.99 -24.66
C ALA A 568 -18.33 -4.07 -23.80
N ALA A 569 -18.95 -4.45 -22.66
CA ALA A 569 -18.45 -5.48 -21.77
C ALA A 569 -18.34 -6.86 -22.47
N LEU A 570 -19.33 -7.23 -23.28
CA LEU A 570 -19.31 -8.50 -24.00
C LEU A 570 -18.22 -8.53 -25.07
N THR A 571 -18.06 -7.45 -25.83
CA THR A 571 -16.96 -7.31 -26.80
C THR A 571 -15.61 -7.49 -26.09
N TYR A 572 -15.46 -6.89 -24.93
CA TYR A 572 -14.25 -7.02 -24.13
C TYR A 572 -14.06 -8.43 -23.55
N CYS A 573 -15.13 -9.07 -23.07
CA CYS A 573 -15.09 -10.46 -22.60
C CYS A 573 -14.64 -11.44 -23.70
N VAL A 574 -15.11 -11.25 -24.92
CA VAL A 574 -14.68 -12.08 -26.07
C VAL A 574 -13.16 -11.95 -26.28
N GLN A 575 -12.63 -10.73 -26.27
CA GLN A 575 -11.18 -10.49 -26.41
C GLN A 575 -10.37 -11.13 -25.28
N ARG A 576 -10.90 -11.09 -24.07
CA ARG A 576 -10.27 -11.62 -22.86
C ARG A 576 -10.61 -13.08 -22.58
N ARG A 577 -11.41 -13.76 -23.41
CA ARG A 577 -11.93 -15.14 -23.21
C ARG A 577 -12.72 -15.31 -21.91
N ALA A 578 -13.29 -14.21 -21.39
CA ALA A 578 -14.08 -14.16 -20.17
C ALA A 578 -15.59 -14.34 -20.45
N PHE A 579 -16.38 -14.43 -19.39
CA PHE A 579 -17.81 -14.67 -19.43
C PHE A 579 -18.58 -13.56 -18.71
N LEU A 580 -19.51 -12.89 -19.40
CA LEU A 580 -20.31 -11.80 -18.86
C LEU A 580 -21.57 -12.31 -18.17
N LEU A 581 -21.85 -11.83 -16.96
CA LEU A 581 -23.13 -12.02 -16.29
C LEU A 581 -24.04 -10.80 -16.53
N ILE A 582 -25.18 -11.03 -17.14
CA ILE A 582 -26.14 -9.98 -17.49
C ILE A 582 -27.27 -9.95 -16.47
N ASP A 583 -27.44 -8.81 -15.82
CA ASP A 583 -28.48 -8.57 -14.84
C ASP A 583 -29.75 -7.98 -15.46
N PRO A 584 -30.95 -8.41 -15.03
CA PRO A 584 -32.20 -7.83 -15.51
C PRO A 584 -32.42 -6.44 -14.89
N PRO A 585 -32.91 -5.46 -15.66
CA PRO A 585 -33.32 -4.16 -15.13
C PRO A 585 -34.43 -4.27 -14.05
N PRO A 586 -34.57 -3.27 -13.15
CA PRO A 586 -35.55 -3.34 -12.07
C PRO A 586 -37.01 -3.50 -12.48
N PHE A 587 -37.39 -3.01 -13.65
CA PHE A 587 -38.74 -3.14 -14.19
C PHE A 587 -39.05 -4.56 -14.72
N VAL A 588 -38.04 -5.40 -14.92
CA VAL A 588 -38.23 -6.81 -15.34
C VAL A 588 -38.59 -7.63 -14.09
N ASN A 589 -39.84 -7.55 -13.68
CA ASN A 589 -40.35 -8.14 -12.44
C ASN A 589 -41.57 -9.04 -12.59
N THR A 590 -41.97 -9.30 -13.85
CA THR A 590 -43.02 -10.26 -14.24
C THR A 590 -42.57 -11.12 -15.39
N VAL A 591 -43.25 -12.23 -15.64
CA VAL A 591 -42.91 -13.12 -16.77
C VAL A 591 -43.07 -12.41 -18.12
N SER A 592 -44.12 -11.62 -18.31
CA SER A 592 -44.31 -10.85 -19.54
C SER A 592 -43.15 -9.88 -19.75
N ALA A 593 -42.79 -9.09 -18.74
CA ALA A 593 -41.64 -8.17 -18.83
C ALA A 593 -40.31 -8.92 -19.08
N ALA A 594 -40.17 -10.12 -18.56
CA ALA A 594 -38.98 -10.96 -18.79
C ALA A 594 -38.94 -11.48 -20.26
N VAL A 595 -40.09 -11.89 -20.82
CA VAL A 595 -40.20 -12.26 -22.22
C VAL A 595 -39.87 -11.07 -23.12
N ASP A 596 -40.51 -9.91 -22.88
CA ASP A 596 -40.29 -8.70 -23.68
C ASP A 596 -38.82 -8.26 -23.60
N TRP A 597 -38.23 -8.36 -22.44
CA TRP A 597 -36.80 -8.01 -22.20
C TRP A 597 -35.86 -8.94 -22.98
N ILE A 598 -35.99 -10.26 -22.83
CA ILE A 598 -35.03 -11.20 -23.43
C ILE A 598 -35.18 -11.28 -24.95
N THR A 599 -36.40 -11.02 -25.49
CA THR A 599 -36.67 -11.14 -26.95
C THR A 599 -36.42 -9.85 -27.71
N SER A 600 -36.58 -8.69 -27.09
CA SER A 600 -36.50 -7.40 -27.79
C SER A 600 -35.84 -6.29 -26.98
N GLY A 601 -35.91 -6.36 -25.66
CA GLY A 601 -35.32 -5.34 -24.76
C GLY A 601 -33.81 -5.49 -24.56
N LEU A 602 -33.28 -6.70 -24.57
CA LEU A 602 -31.85 -6.99 -24.54
C LEU A 602 -31.31 -7.07 -25.96
N THR A 603 -30.65 -6.01 -26.41
CA THR A 603 -30.13 -5.93 -27.81
C THR A 603 -28.69 -6.40 -27.95
N VAL A 604 -28.12 -6.98 -26.88
CA VAL A 604 -26.76 -7.49 -26.86
C VAL A 604 -26.68 -8.82 -27.59
N THR A 605 -25.86 -8.90 -28.62
CA THR A 605 -25.72 -10.09 -29.48
C THR A 605 -24.24 -10.44 -29.65
N GLU A 606 -23.92 -11.72 -29.47
CA GLU A 606 -22.62 -12.29 -29.74
C GLU A 606 -22.76 -13.80 -29.99
N PRO A 607 -22.36 -14.31 -31.16
CA PRO A 607 -22.65 -15.71 -31.56
C PRO A 607 -21.87 -16.76 -30.77
N GLY A 608 -20.79 -16.39 -30.09
CA GLY A 608 -19.93 -17.30 -29.29
C GLY A 608 -20.50 -17.66 -27.91
N GLY A 609 -21.54 -16.99 -27.45
CA GLY A 609 -22.24 -17.31 -26.21
C GLY A 609 -21.46 -16.95 -24.93
N HIS A 610 -20.66 -15.89 -24.95
CA HIS A 610 -19.84 -15.45 -23.81
C HIS A 610 -20.63 -14.71 -22.72
N ALA A 611 -21.94 -14.85 -22.67
CA ALA A 611 -22.76 -14.27 -21.61
C ALA A 611 -23.97 -15.14 -21.25
N ALA A 612 -24.50 -14.91 -20.05
CA ALA A 612 -25.76 -15.50 -19.60
C ALA A 612 -26.58 -14.47 -18.82
N ALA A 613 -27.92 -14.54 -18.98
CA ALA A 613 -28.89 -13.72 -18.29
C ALA A 613 -29.69 -14.54 -17.27
N TYR A 614 -29.98 -13.91 -16.11
CA TYR A 614 -30.67 -14.58 -15.00
C TYR A 614 -31.90 -13.78 -14.53
N PHE A 615 -32.99 -14.47 -14.19
CA PHE A 615 -34.24 -13.90 -13.73
C PHE A 615 -34.85 -14.76 -12.61
N PRO A 616 -35.52 -14.14 -11.64
CA PRO A 616 -35.71 -12.72 -11.35
C PRO A 616 -34.59 -12.13 -10.50
N ARG A 617 -34.63 -10.83 -10.23
CA ARG A 617 -33.78 -10.17 -9.24
C ARG A 617 -34.03 -10.78 -7.85
N LEU A 618 -33.03 -10.66 -6.98
CA LEU A 618 -33.01 -11.32 -5.67
C LEU A 618 -33.35 -10.34 -4.54
N ARG A 619 -34.00 -10.80 -3.49
CA ARG A 619 -34.24 -10.03 -2.27
C ARG A 619 -33.38 -10.57 -1.13
N LEU A 620 -32.52 -9.69 -0.61
CA LEU A 620 -31.64 -10.00 0.50
C LEU A 620 -31.79 -8.95 1.59
N PRO A 621 -31.50 -9.31 2.88
CA PRO A 621 -31.44 -8.33 3.97
C PRO A 621 -30.27 -7.34 3.72
N ASP A 622 -30.54 -6.04 3.83
CA ASP A 622 -29.55 -5.00 3.66
C ASP A 622 -28.98 -4.59 5.04
N PRO A 623 -27.70 -4.91 5.36
CA PRO A 623 -27.12 -4.57 6.65
C PRO A 623 -27.03 -3.06 6.92
N VAL A 624 -26.93 -2.26 5.85
CA VAL A 624 -26.84 -0.79 5.96
C VAL A 624 -28.20 -0.14 6.16
N ASN A 625 -29.29 -0.86 5.85
CA ASN A 625 -30.67 -0.41 6.00
C ASN A 625 -31.44 -1.23 7.05
N ASN A 626 -30.87 -1.42 8.24
CA ASN A 626 -31.49 -2.14 9.35
C ASN A 626 -32.00 -3.54 8.99
N TYR A 627 -31.30 -4.25 8.10
CA TYR A 627 -31.65 -5.58 7.60
C TYR A 627 -33.03 -5.65 6.91
N GLN A 628 -33.55 -4.53 6.45
CA GLN A 628 -34.73 -4.55 5.60
C GLN A 628 -34.43 -5.23 4.26
N LEU A 629 -35.44 -5.93 3.73
CA LEU A 629 -35.30 -6.59 2.44
C LEU A 629 -35.16 -5.58 1.31
N ARG A 630 -34.07 -5.70 0.58
CA ARG A 630 -33.79 -4.91 -0.62
C ARG A 630 -33.60 -5.83 -1.83
N THR A 631 -33.94 -5.31 -3.00
CA THR A 631 -33.77 -5.99 -4.28
C THR A 631 -32.39 -5.70 -4.87
N PHE A 632 -31.71 -6.75 -5.30
CA PHE A 632 -30.37 -6.68 -5.89
C PHE A 632 -30.29 -7.43 -7.21
N ALA A 633 -29.33 -7.02 -8.04
CA ALA A 633 -28.90 -7.74 -9.24
C ALA A 633 -28.36 -9.13 -8.84
N PRO A 634 -28.63 -10.19 -9.63
CA PRO A 634 -28.22 -11.54 -9.29
C PRO A 634 -26.76 -11.88 -9.60
N SER A 635 -26.04 -11.10 -10.39
CA SER A 635 -24.70 -11.45 -10.92
C SER A 635 -23.69 -11.80 -9.84
N GLY A 636 -23.71 -11.10 -8.69
CA GLY A 636 -22.80 -11.42 -7.56
C GLY A 636 -23.03 -12.83 -6.98
N VAL A 637 -24.29 -13.20 -6.76
CA VAL A 637 -24.67 -14.55 -6.29
C VAL A 637 -24.32 -15.59 -7.34
N VAL A 638 -24.59 -15.32 -8.62
CA VAL A 638 -24.31 -16.23 -9.74
C VAL A 638 -22.82 -16.46 -9.91
N ALA A 639 -22.01 -15.42 -9.85
CA ALA A 639 -20.55 -15.53 -9.91
C ALA A 639 -20.01 -16.43 -8.78
N GLY A 640 -20.50 -16.21 -7.56
CA GLY A 640 -20.13 -17.08 -6.42
C GLY A 640 -20.59 -18.52 -6.58
N LEU A 641 -21.80 -18.73 -7.14
CA LEU A 641 -22.30 -20.05 -7.46
C LEU A 641 -21.43 -20.75 -8.53
N TYR A 642 -20.97 -20.02 -9.55
CA TYR A 642 -20.04 -20.55 -10.54
C TYR A 642 -18.73 -20.98 -9.87
N ALA A 643 -18.12 -20.13 -9.08
CA ALA A 643 -16.89 -20.44 -8.34
C ALA A 643 -17.03 -21.69 -7.45
N ARG A 644 -18.13 -21.79 -6.71
CA ARG A 644 -18.42 -22.96 -5.90
C ARG A 644 -18.62 -24.24 -6.71
N THR A 645 -19.30 -24.13 -7.84
CA THR A 645 -19.55 -25.29 -8.73
C THR A 645 -18.23 -25.75 -9.36
N ASP A 646 -17.42 -24.83 -9.84
CA ASP A 646 -16.11 -25.14 -10.41
C ASP A 646 -15.17 -25.82 -9.40
N THR A 647 -15.12 -25.30 -8.18
CA THR A 647 -14.28 -25.87 -7.11
C THR A 647 -14.72 -27.29 -6.72
N ASN A 648 -16.03 -27.52 -6.63
CA ASN A 648 -16.55 -28.78 -6.12
C ASN A 648 -16.67 -29.88 -7.21
N ARG A 649 -16.90 -29.48 -8.46
CA ARG A 649 -17.26 -30.41 -9.53
C ARG A 649 -16.44 -30.20 -10.82
N GLY A 650 -15.90 -29.02 -11.06
CA GLY A 650 -15.25 -28.61 -12.29
C GLY A 650 -16.13 -27.73 -13.19
N VAL A 651 -15.48 -26.92 -14.03
CA VAL A 651 -16.12 -25.94 -14.93
C VAL A 651 -17.08 -26.59 -15.94
N TRP A 652 -16.91 -27.86 -16.24
CA TRP A 652 -17.79 -28.66 -17.11
C TRP A 652 -19.18 -28.94 -16.52
N LYS A 653 -19.35 -28.78 -15.20
CA LYS A 653 -20.64 -28.99 -14.54
C LYS A 653 -21.52 -27.73 -14.68
N ALA A 654 -22.73 -27.90 -15.16
CA ALA A 654 -23.70 -26.83 -15.20
C ALA A 654 -23.96 -26.26 -13.78
N PRO A 655 -23.85 -24.93 -13.55
CA PRO A 655 -24.14 -24.29 -12.27
C PRO A 655 -25.66 -24.14 -12.06
N ALA A 656 -26.38 -25.25 -12.13
CA ALA A 656 -27.82 -25.33 -12.01
C ALA A 656 -28.23 -26.67 -11.37
N GLY A 657 -29.46 -26.75 -10.86
CA GLY A 657 -30.03 -27.94 -10.23
C GLY A 657 -30.02 -27.84 -8.71
N ILE A 658 -30.31 -28.95 -8.03
CA ILE A 658 -30.51 -29.00 -6.57
C ILE A 658 -29.27 -28.61 -5.75
N GLU A 659 -28.09 -28.79 -6.31
CA GLU A 659 -26.81 -28.38 -5.69
C GLU A 659 -26.55 -26.86 -5.82
N ALA A 660 -27.23 -26.19 -6.76
CA ALA A 660 -27.03 -24.78 -7.09
C ALA A 660 -27.85 -23.84 -6.18
N THR A 661 -27.74 -24.03 -4.87
CA THR A 661 -28.43 -23.22 -3.85
C THR A 661 -27.86 -21.81 -3.77
N LEU A 662 -28.71 -20.82 -3.52
CA LEU A 662 -28.33 -19.41 -3.41
C LEU A 662 -28.25 -19.03 -1.93
N THR A 663 -27.03 -18.86 -1.42
CA THR A 663 -26.80 -18.49 -0.02
C THR A 663 -27.13 -17.01 0.22
N GLY A 664 -27.79 -16.70 1.35
CA GLY A 664 -28.15 -15.33 1.74
C GLY A 664 -29.43 -14.78 1.06
N VAL A 665 -29.94 -15.45 0.05
CA VAL A 665 -31.18 -15.02 -0.63
C VAL A 665 -32.40 -15.42 0.21
N GLN A 666 -33.17 -14.42 0.67
CA GLN A 666 -34.34 -14.66 1.47
C GLN A 666 -35.60 -14.90 0.63
N SER A 667 -35.73 -14.20 -0.49
CA SER A 667 -36.82 -14.40 -1.44
C SER A 667 -36.46 -13.89 -2.84
N LEU A 668 -37.26 -14.29 -3.79
CA LEU A 668 -37.19 -13.81 -5.18
C LEU A 668 -38.17 -12.63 -5.36
N VAL A 669 -37.88 -11.72 -6.30
CA VAL A 669 -38.84 -10.65 -6.67
C VAL A 669 -40.12 -11.24 -7.25
N TYR A 670 -39.97 -12.32 -7.99
CA TYR A 670 -41.09 -13.07 -8.60
C TYR A 670 -40.91 -14.56 -8.36
N LYS A 671 -41.95 -15.25 -7.90
CA LYS A 671 -41.95 -16.70 -7.67
C LYS A 671 -42.50 -17.41 -8.89
N LEU A 672 -41.63 -17.99 -9.69
CA LEU A 672 -41.98 -18.72 -10.91
C LEU A 672 -42.63 -20.07 -10.64
N THR A 673 -43.66 -20.40 -11.46
CA THR A 673 -44.22 -21.74 -11.60
C THR A 673 -43.48 -22.53 -12.68
N ASP A 674 -43.78 -23.87 -12.78
CA ASP A 674 -43.20 -24.73 -13.83
C ASP A 674 -43.62 -24.25 -15.25
N ALA A 675 -44.88 -23.88 -15.41
CA ALA A 675 -45.39 -23.39 -16.68
C ALA A 675 -44.74 -22.08 -17.12
N GLU A 676 -44.53 -21.16 -16.17
CA GLU A 676 -43.85 -19.88 -16.45
C GLU A 676 -42.38 -20.08 -16.78
N ASN A 677 -41.71 -20.98 -16.06
CA ASN A 677 -40.34 -21.35 -16.40
C ASN A 677 -40.26 -22.00 -17.80
N GLY A 678 -41.28 -22.78 -18.15
CA GLY A 678 -41.42 -23.38 -19.48
C GLY A 678 -41.60 -22.37 -20.63
N VAL A 679 -41.99 -21.14 -20.33
CA VAL A 679 -42.02 -20.02 -21.30
C VAL A 679 -40.63 -19.37 -21.43
N LEU A 680 -39.92 -19.18 -20.34
CA LEU A 680 -38.67 -18.42 -20.32
C LEU A 680 -37.43 -19.25 -20.72
N ASN A 681 -37.36 -20.52 -20.30
CA ASN A 681 -36.22 -21.37 -20.61
C ASN A 681 -35.96 -21.57 -22.10
N PRO A 682 -36.99 -21.78 -22.97
CA PRO A 682 -36.78 -21.87 -24.42
C PRO A 682 -36.21 -20.61 -25.06
N LEU A 683 -36.33 -19.45 -24.40
CA LEU A 683 -35.78 -18.18 -24.84
C LEU A 683 -34.33 -17.93 -24.37
N GLY A 684 -33.72 -18.90 -23.68
CA GLY A 684 -32.34 -18.76 -23.17
C GLY A 684 -32.22 -18.00 -21.86
N LEU A 685 -33.33 -17.69 -21.17
CA LEU A 685 -33.31 -16.99 -19.90
C LEU A 685 -33.25 -17.97 -18.71
N ASN A 686 -32.19 -17.88 -17.88
CA ASN A 686 -32.01 -18.74 -16.74
C ASN A 686 -32.87 -18.28 -15.56
N CYS A 687 -33.63 -19.22 -14.96
CA CYS A 687 -34.56 -18.88 -13.91
C CYS A 687 -34.09 -19.36 -12.54
N PHE A 688 -34.29 -18.52 -11.51
CA PHE A 688 -34.21 -18.97 -10.14
C PHE A 688 -35.58 -19.50 -9.67
N ARG A 689 -35.54 -20.61 -8.94
CA ARG A 689 -36.73 -21.30 -8.44
C ARG A 689 -36.60 -21.53 -6.94
N THR A 690 -37.73 -21.53 -6.25
CA THR A 690 -37.78 -21.88 -4.84
C THR A 690 -38.54 -23.20 -4.67
N PHE A 691 -37.84 -24.21 -4.16
CA PHE A 691 -38.40 -25.53 -3.86
C PHE A 691 -38.54 -25.76 -2.36
N PRO A 692 -39.59 -26.44 -1.89
CA PRO A 692 -39.84 -26.61 -0.43
C PRO A 692 -38.68 -27.22 0.35
N VAL A 693 -37.94 -28.17 -0.24
CA VAL A 693 -36.86 -28.91 0.43
C VAL A 693 -35.49 -28.28 0.18
N TYR A 694 -35.25 -27.72 -1.00
CA TYR A 694 -33.93 -27.26 -1.43
C TYR A 694 -33.74 -25.74 -1.32
N GLY A 695 -34.80 -25.01 -0.96
CA GLY A 695 -34.77 -23.55 -0.92
C GLY A 695 -34.70 -22.91 -2.30
N THR A 696 -34.08 -21.74 -2.39
CA THR A 696 -33.91 -21.01 -3.65
C THR A 696 -32.65 -21.49 -4.37
N ILE A 697 -32.80 -21.89 -5.61
CA ILE A 697 -31.75 -22.49 -6.44
C ILE A 697 -31.72 -21.90 -7.85
N SER A 698 -30.59 -22.00 -8.53
CA SER A 698 -30.48 -21.75 -9.97
C SER A 698 -31.03 -22.96 -10.74
N TRP A 699 -31.97 -22.71 -11.66
CA TRP A 699 -32.69 -23.75 -12.42
C TRP A 699 -32.52 -23.61 -13.93
N GLY A 700 -31.40 -23.05 -14.38
CA GLY A 700 -31.02 -22.90 -15.78
C GLY A 700 -29.54 -22.63 -15.94
N ALA A 701 -28.95 -23.06 -17.04
CA ALA A 701 -27.55 -22.87 -17.37
C ALA A 701 -27.35 -22.66 -18.88
N ARG A 702 -28.16 -21.79 -19.48
CA ARG A 702 -28.10 -21.41 -20.90
C ARG A 702 -27.37 -20.08 -21.07
N THR A 703 -26.67 -19.92 -22.17
CA THR A 703 -26.09 -18.65 -22.61
C THR A 703 -27.16 -17.76 -23.25
N ILE A 704 -26.82 -16.51 -23.61
CA ILE A 704 -27.73 -15.60 -24.32
C ILE A 704 -28.08 -16.08 -25.75
N VAL A 705 -27.28 -16.99 -26.32
CA VAL A 705 -27.56 -17.66 -27.60
C VAL A 705 -28.13 -19.08 -27.37
N GLY A 706 -28.64 -19.32 -26.18
CA GLY A 706 -29.16 -20.61 -25.73
C GLY A 706 -30.66 -20.78 -26.06
N ALA A 707 -31.28 -19.88 -26.80
CA ALA A 707 -32.65 -20.05 -27.24
C ALA A 707 -32.80 -21.31 -28.14
N ASP A 708 -33.92 -22.03 -27.98
CA ASP A 708 -34.14 -23.26 -28.73
C ASP A 708 -34.24 -22.97 -30.23
N ALA A 709 -34.69 -21.76 -30.61
CA ALA A 709 -34.78 -21.32 -32.00
C ALA A 709 -33.41 -21.12 -32.66
N ASP A 710 -32.38 -20.81 -31.92
CA ASP A 710 -31.05 -20.44 -32.47
C ASP A 710 -30.20 -21.70 -32.78
N ALA A 711 -30.56 -22.86 -32.23
CA ALA A 711 -29.84 -24.12 -32.39
C ALA A 711 -28.29 -24.00 -32.23
N SER A 712 -27.86 -23.10 -31.38
CA SER A 712 -26.43 -22.77 -31.18
C SER A 712 -25.69 -23.93 -30.53
N GLN A 713 -24.47 -24.20 -31.00
CA GLN A 713 -23.53 -25.10 -30.33
C GLN A 713 -23.10 -24.57 -28.95
N TRP A 714 -23.20 -23.25 -28.75
CA TRP A 714 -22.85 -22.57 -27.48
C TRP A 714 -24.06 -22.35 -26.58
N LYS A 715 -25.07 -23.17 -26.71
CA LYS A 715 -26.32 -23.10 -25.95
C LYS A 715 -26.11 -23.09 -24.44
N TYR A 716 -25.14 -23.86 -23.94
CA TYR A 716 -24.97 -24.08 -22.52
C TYR A 716 -23.73 -23.38 -21.95
N VAL A 717 -23.92 -22.76 -20.77
CA VAL A 717 -22.87 -22.10 -20.00
C VAL A 717 -21.62 -22.98 -19.78
N PRO A 718 -21.74 -24.25 -19.30
CA PRO A 718 -20.58 -25.09 -19.09
C PRO A 718 -19.80 -25.37 -20.38
N VAL A 719 -20.48 -25.52 -21.52
CA VAL A 719 -19.83 -25.75 -22.82
C VAL A 719 -18.94 -24.55 -23.20
N ARG A 720 -19.47 -23.31 -23.11
CA ARG A 720 -18.71 -22.12 -23.42
C ARG A 720 -17.56 -21.89 -22.46
N ARG A 721 -17.82 -22.09 -21.14
CA ARG A 721 -16.79 -21.88 -20.13
C ARG A 721 -15.66 -22.91 -20.21
N VAL A 722 -15.94 -24.17 -20.55
CA VAL A 722 -14.91 -25.17 -20.83
C VAL A 722 -14.06 -24.76 -22.05
N ALA A 723 -14.70 -24.25 -23.11
CA ALA A 723 -13.95 -23.76 -24.26
C ALA A 723 -13.04 -22.57 -23.88
N SER A 724 -13.55 -21.57 -23.15
CA SER A 724 -12.75 -20.43 -22.67
C SER A 724 -11.59 -20.88 -21.77
N PHE A 725 -11.83 -21.84 -20.89
CA PHE A 725 -10.78 -22.45 -20.05
C PHE A 725 -9.68 -23.12 -20.88
N ILE A 726 -10.05 -23.90 -21.91
CA ILE A 726 -9.08 -24.53 -22.82
C ILE A 726 -8.32 -23.45 -23.59
N GLU A 727 -9.03 -22.47 -24.17
CA GLU A 727 -8.45 -21.37 -24.93
C GLU A 727 -7.43 -20.58 -24.12
N SER A 728 -7.74 -20.22 -22.87
CA SER A 728 -6.84 -19.48 -21.96
C SER A 728 -5.65 -20.33 -21.50
N SER A 729 -5.89 -21.61 -21.15
CA SER A 729 -4.82 -22.53 -20.76
C SER A 729 -3.83 -22.79 -21.89
N LEU A 730 -4.35 -22.97 -23.11
CA LEU A 730 -3.49 -23.14 -24.28
C LEU A 730 -2.74 -21.85 -24.64
N TYR A 731 -3.40 -20.70 -24.56
CA TYR A 731 -2.75 -19.41 -24.80
C TYR A 731 -1.55 -19.19 -23.88
N GLN A 732 -1.70 -19.43 -22.58
CA GLN A 732 -0.60 -19.31 -21.64
C GLN A 732 0.45 -20.41 -21.82
N GLY A 733 -0.02 -21.65 -22.03
CA GLY A 733 0.84 -22.82 -22.09
C GLY A 733 1.63 -22.98 -23.42
N THR A 734 1.33 -22.17 -24.45
CA THR A 734 2.03 -22.22 -25.74
C THR A 734 2.90 -20.99 -26.02
N GLN A 735 3.05 -20.06 -25.09
CA GLN A 735 3.88 -18.85 -25.30
C GLN A 735 5.36 -19.16 -25.58
N TRP A 736 5.87 -20.29 -25.11
CA TRP A 736 7.23 -20.75 -25.40
C TRP A 736 7.47 -21.06 -26.90
N VAL A 737 6.41 -21.27 -27.69
CA VAL A 737 6.48 -21.54 -29.13
C VAL A 737 6.97 -20.31 -29.94
N VAL A 738 6.74 -19.12 -29.40
CA VAL A 738 7.07 -17.85 -30.06
C VAL A 738 8.57 -17.71 -30.22
N PHE A 739 9.03 -17.44 -31.45
CA PHE A 739 10.43 -17.37 -31.87
C PHE A 739 11.18 -18.73 -31.95
N GLU A 740 10.52 -19.86 -31.77
CA GLU A 740 11.11 -21.16 -32.04
C GLU A 740 11.15 -21.44 -33.57
N PRO A 741 12.09 -22.25 -34.07
CA PRO A 741 12.13 -22.64 -35.47
C PRO A 741 10.84 -23.35 -35.90
N ASN A 742 10.20 -22.86 -36.97
CA ASN A 742 8.89 -23.35 -37.44
C ASN A 742 9.06 -24.59 -38.33
N ASP A 743 9.20 -25.76 -37.70
CA ASP A 743 9.46 -27.05 -38.37
C ASP A 743 8.79 -28.23 -37.62
N GLU A 744 8.95 -29.46 -38.16
CA GLU A 744 8.32 -30.64 -37.57
C GLU A 744 8.75 -30.97 -36.13
N PRO A 745 9.98 -30.76 -35.69
CA PRO A 745 10.38 -30.89 -34.29
C PRO A 745 9.55 -30.02 -33.36
N LEU A 746 9.30 -28.75 -33.73
CA LEU A 746 8.44 -27.84 -32.96
C LEU A 746 7.00 -28.35 -32.95
N TRP A 747 6.45 -28.68 -34.11
CA TRP A 747 5.06 -29.16 -34.23
C TRP A 747 4.84 -30.45 -33.41
N SER A 748 5.84 -31.37 -33.43
CA SER A 748 5.78 -32.58 -32.60
C SER A 748 5.78 -32.30 -31.11
N ALA A 749 6.59 -31.32 -30.65
CA ALA A 749 6.62 -30.89 -29.27
C ALA A 749 5.27 -30.22 -28.86
N ILE A 750 4.68 -29.39 -29.73
CA ILE A 750 3.35 -28.80 -29.53
C ILE A 750 2.28 -29.89 -29.39
N ARG A 751 2.23 -30.86 -30.34
CA ARG A 751 1.26 -31.98 -30.29
C ARG A 751 1.38 -32.76 -28.97
N LEU A 752 2.61 -33.00 -28.50
CA LEU A 752 2.88 -33.73 -27.27
C LEU A 752 2.33 -32.93 -26.06
N ASN A 753 2.66 -31.65 -25.95
CA ASN A 753 2.30 -30.83 -24.79
C ASN A 753 0.81 -30.55 -24.74
N VAL A 754 0.21 -30.09 -25.84
CA VAL A 754 -1.23 -29.86 -25.96
C VAL A 754 -2.01 -31.16 -25.82
N GLY A 755 -1.56 -32.25 -26.46
CA GLY A 755 -2.18 -33.58 -26.34
C GLY A 755 -2.16 -34.10 -24.91
N SER A 756 -1.08 -33.89 -24.17
CA SER A 756 -0.99 -34.28 -22.75
C SER A 756 -1.97 -33.49 -21.89
N PHE A 757 -2.14 -32.20 -22.13
CA PHE A 757 -3.13 -31.36 -21.45
C PHE A 757 -4.56 -31.85 -21.73
N MET A 758 -4.93 -32.04 -23.00
CA MET A 758 -6.24 -32.54 -23.39
C MET A 758 -6.52 -33.95 -22.86
N GLN A 759 -5.51 -34.83 -22.83
CA GLN A 759 -5.60 -36.16 -22.22
C GLN A 759 -5.90 -36.07 -20.71
N ASN A 760 -5.26 -35.15 -20.00
CA ASN A 760 -5.55 -34.95 -18.59
C ASN A 760 -7.00 -34.48 -18.36
N LEU A 761 -7.50 -33.57 -19.19
CA LEU A 761 -8.91 -33.14 -19.12
C LEU A 761 -9.88 -34.30 -19.42
N PHE A 762 -9.55 -35.17 -20.39
CA PHE A 762 -10.33 -36.36 -20.69
C PHE A 762 -10.40 -37.29 -19.49
N ILE A 763 -9.27 -37.58 -18.84
CA ILE A 763 -9.22 -38.43 -17.63
C ILE A 763 -10.04 -37.82 -16.49
N GLN A 764 -10.06 -36.49 -16.38
CA GLN A 764 -10.88 -35.78 -15.38
C GLN A 764 -12.37 -35.72 -15.73
N GLY A 765 -12.76 -36.20 -16.92
CA GLY A 765 -14.16 -36.26 -17.34
C GLY A 765 -14.74 -34.98 -17.90
N TYR A 766 -13.93 -34.12 -18.51
CA TYR A 766 -14.39 -32.87 -19.16
C TYR A 766 -15.14 -33.11 -20.48
N PHE A 767 -14.90 -34.26 -21.13
CA PHE A 767 -15.39 -34.52 -22.49
C PHE A 767 -16.32 -35.72 -22.56
N GLN A 768 -17.17 -35.71 -23.59
CA GLN A 768 -17.96 -36.85 -23.97
C GLN A 768 -17.11 -37.80 -24.82
N GLY A 769 -17.29 -39.11 -24.69
CA GLY A 769 -16.59 -40.14 -25.45
C GLY A 769 -16.02 -41.23 -24.53
N GLN A 770 -15.85 -42.42 -25.08
CA GLN A 770 -15.28 -43.55 -24.37
C GLN A 770 -13.77 -43.68 -24.60
N THR A 771 -13.31 -43.12 -25.69
CA THR A 771 -11.89 -43.13 -26.06
C THR A 771 -11.38 -41.70 -26.26
N PRO A 772 -10.10 -41.47 -26.12
CA PRO A 772 -9.51 -40.15 -26.38
C PRO A 772 -9.82 -39.61 -27.80
N THR A 773 -9.84 -40.49 -28.79
CA THR A 773 -10.13 -40.15 -30.19
C THR A 773 -11.57 -39.73 -30.45
N ASP A 774 -12.52 -40.18 -29.63
CA ASP A 774 -13.91 -39.72 -29.67
C ASP A 774 -14.10 -38.39 -28.95
N ALA A 775 -13.21 -38.08 -28.01
CA ALA A 775 -13.35 -36.98 -27.06
C ALA A 775 -12.66 -35.70 -27.53
N TYR A 776 -11.47 -35.83 -28.15
CA TYR A 776 -10.72 -34.66 -28.60
C TYR A 776 -9.71 -35.03 -29.70
N PHE A 777 -9.21 -34.01 -30.41
CA PHE A 777 -8.08 -34.13 -31.29
C PHE A 777 -7.18 -32.91 -31.22
N VAL A 778 -5.89 -33.10 -31.52
CA VAL A 778 -4.87 -32.04 -31.63
C VAL A 778 -4.12 -32.23 -32.93
N LYS A 779 -4.14 -31.21 -33.79
CA LYS A 779 -3.39 -31.17 -35.04
C LYS A 779 -2.43 -29.99 -35.07
N CYS A 780 -1.21 -30.23 -35.44
CA CYS A 780 -0.18 -29.24 -35.74
C CYS A 780 0.85 -29.93 -36.62
N ASP A 781 0.69 -29.82 -37.92
CA ASP A 781 1.47 -30.54 -38.91
C ASP A 781 1.47 -29.75 -40.25
N SER A 782 2.05 -30.34 -41.29
CA SER A 782 2.08 -29.72 -42.62
C SER A 782 0.71 -29.56 -43.32
N GLU A 783 -0.36 -30.21 -42.80
CA GLU A 783 -1.72 -29.98 -43.26
C GLU A 783 -2.34 -28.72 -42.66
N THR A 784 -1.96 -28.43 -41.41
CA THR A 784 -2.48 -27.25 -40.67
C THR A 784 -1.59 -26.02 -40.84
N THR A 785 -0.27 -26.20 -41.06
CA THR A 785 0.71 -25.13 -41.26
C THR A 785 1.32 -25.28 -42.64
N THR A 786 0.82 -24.46 -43.58
CA THR A 786 1.30 -24.50 -44.97
C THR A 786 2.65 -23.82 -45.15
N GLN A 787 3.33 -24.02 -46.31
CA GLN A 787 4.58 -23.31 -46.57
C GLN A 787 4.40 -21.77 -46.53
N THR A 788 3.25 -21.26 -46.97
CA THR A 788 2.93 -19.82 -46.88
C THR A 788 2.85 -19.34 -45.41
N ASP A 789 2.30 -20.17 -44.52
CA ASP A 789 2.26 -19.86 -43.09
C ASP A 789 3.65 -19.84 -42.51
N ILE A 790 4.50 -20.81 -42.85
CA ILE A 790 5.92 -20.87 -42.42
C ILE A 790 6.66 -19.61 -42.87
N ASP A 791 6.50 -19.23 -44.14
CA ASP A 791 7.13 -18.02 -44.70
C ASP A 791 6.67 -16.73 -44.04
N ASN A 792 5.46 -16.70 -43.46
CA ASN A 792 4.92 -15.61 -42.66
C ASN A 792 5.17 -15.74 -41.15
N GLY A 793 5.88 -16.78 -40.69
CA GLY A 793 6.15 -17.01 -39.29
C GLY A 793 4.95 -17.49 -38.46
N ILE A 794 3.96 -18.14 -39.12
CA ILE A 794 2.72 -18.61 -38.49
C ILE A 794 2.81 -20.11 -38.23
N VAL A 795 2.42 -20.53 -37.01
CA VAL A 795 2.18 -21.94 -36.64
C VAL A 795 0.71 -22.10 -36.32
N ASN A 796 0.02 -22.99 -37.01
CA ASN A 796 -1.40 -23.28 -36.81
C ASN A 796 -1.58 -24.52 -35.92
N ILE A 797 -2.21 -24.33 -34.76
CA ILE A 797 -2.58 -25.42 -33.85
C ILE A 797 -4.09 -25.55 -33.88
N VAL A 798 -4.60 -26.72 -34.26
CA VAL A 798 -6.05 -26.99 -34.30
C VAL A 798 -6.39 -27.99 -33.21
N VAL A 799 -7.25 -27.56 -32.28
CA VAL A 799 -7.74 -28.36 -31.16
C VAL A 799 -9.26 -28.46 -31.24
N GLY A 800 -9.78 -29.67 -31.20
CA GLY A 800 -11.22 -29.92 -31.14
C GLY A 800 -11.57 -30.81 -29.96
N PHE A 801 -12.75 -30.62 -29.38
CA PHE A 801 -13.23 -31.42 -28.27
C PHE A 801 -14.75 -31.65 -28.33
N ALA A 802 -15.21 -32.75 -27.76
CA ALA A 802 -16.62 -33.10 -27.64
C ALA A 802 -17.13 -32.69 -26.25
N PRO A 803 -17.90 -31.59 -26.10
CA PRO A 803 -18.34 -31.08 -24.80
C PRO A 803 -19.38 -31.99 -24.16
N LEU A 804 -19.37 -32.04 -22.82
CA LEU A 804 -20.47 -32.61 -22.05
C LEU A 804 -21.68 -31.66 -22.08
N LEU A 805 -22.82 -32.15 -22.48
CA LEU A 805 -24.08 -31.42 -22.48
C LEU A 805 -24.86 -31.73 -21.19
N PRO A 806 -25.42 -30.76 -20.47
CA PRO A 806 -26.25 -31.01 -19.32
C PRO A 806 -27.57 -31.66 -19.70
N ALA A 807 -28.08 -32.60 -18.89
CA ALA A 807 -29.44 -33.11 -19.02
C ALA A 807 -30.40 -32.05 -18.44
N GLU A 808 -31.17 -31.39 -19.29
CA GLU A 808 -32.24 -30.46 -18.89
C GLU A 808 -33.57 -31.15 -18.65
N PHE A 809 -33.88 -32.20 -19.42
CA PHE A 809 -35.17 -32.88 -19.39
C PHE A 809 -35.01 -34.36 -19.06
N VAL A 810 -35.74 -34.85 -18.06
CA VAL A 810 -35.84 -36.28 -17.70
C VAL A 810 -37.27 -36.73 -17.99
N ILE A 811 -37.43 -37.65 -18.93
CA ILE A 811 -38.75 -38.21 -19.29
C ILE A 811 -38.84 -39.58 -18.64
N ILE A 812 -39.78 -39.76 -17.73
CA ILE A 812 -40.09 -41.04 -17.08
C ILE A 812 -41.35 -41.63 -17.77
N GLN A 813 -41.17 -42.72 -18.48
CA GLN A 813 -42.29 -43.47 -19.09
C GLN A 813 -42.73 -44.57 -18.14
N ILE A 814 -43.95 -44.48 -17.67
CA ILE A 814 -44.56 -45.52 -16.82
C ILE A 814 -45.56 -46.31 -17.66
N GLN A 815 -45.33 -47.63 -17.83
CA GLN A 815 -46.24 -48.53 -18.53
C GLN A 815 -46.84 -49.48 -17.51
N GLN A 816 -48.16 -49.52 -17.44
CA GLN A 816 -48.86 -50.50 -16.65
C GLN A 816 -48.82 -51.87 -17.39
N ILE A 817 -48.22 -52.84 -16.77
CA ILE A 817 -48.28 -54.21 -17.23
C ILE A 817 -49.64 -54.78 -16.82
N ALA A 818 -50.54 -55.05 -17.79
CA ALA A 818 -51.77 -55.76 -17.53
C ALA A 818 -51.41 -57.18 -17.10
N GLY A 819 -51.84 -57.56 -15.87
CA GLY A 819 -51.55 -58.86 -15.34
C GLY A 819 -52.13 -59.92 -16.28
N GLN A 820 -51.30 -60.86 -16.72
CA GLN A 820 -51.80 -62.05 -17.36
C GLN A 820 -52.62 -62.81 -16.33
N THR A 821 -53.96 -62.85 -16.46
CA THR A 821 -54.76 -63.78 -15.79
C THR A 821 -54.38 -65.14 -16.33
N GLY A 822 -53.52 -65.85 -15.60
CA GLY A 822 -53.19 -67.23 -15.92
C GLY A 822 -54.46 -68.07 -15.98
N ASN A 823 -54.64 -68.74 -17.09
CA ASN A 823 -55.57 -69.89 -17.21
C ASN A 823 -54.93 -71.03 -16.46
#